data_db62332cf6ecf07b55c42780b24767ef
#
_entry.id   db62332cf6ecf07b55c42780b24767ef
#
_cell.length_a   1.000
_cell.length_b   1.000
_cell.length_c   1.000
_cell.angle_alpha   90.00
_cell.angle_beta   90.00
_cell.angle_gamma   90.00
#
_symmetry.space_group_name_H-M   'P 1'
#
loop_
_entity.id
_entity.type
_entity.pdbx_description
1 polymer ?
#
loop_
_entity_poly.entity_id
_entity_poly.type
_entity_poly.pdbx_seq_one_letter_code
_entity_poly.pdbx_strand_id
1 'polypeptide(L)'
;MFVTENRKEGFHTKGYIFKKEEIYRIIVGSSNMTSSALTTNREWNTKIVSTEQGEYTHNVVEEFDQLWNSEQALPFEEFIERYTDAYTRNKIIQKQKKLARETEIPSLEVYRLQPNSMQVGFINNLQKIYEAGENRALLISATGTGKTYASAFAMRELGFQRVLFLVHRNQIAKQAMKSYRKVFGGQVVMGLVTGKHQKYDADFVFATIQTLSKDEILEKYGKTAFDAIVIDEAHHSAANSYKKVMDYFQPKLWLGMTATPDKRDDNLDGRNIYEIFNHQIAYEIRLQDAMEEDLLCPFHYFGITDLEVIADAGKSKQEKVENFRCLTSDERVHNVMKQAEFFGYSGDRVKGLIFCSRIDEARELSTKFNEKGWRTLVLSGSDSEATRAVAIERLAGDEAEDALDYIISVDIFSEGVDVPEINQVIMLRPTESPVIFIQQLGRGLRKAEDKEYVVVIDFIGNYRNNFMIPIALSGDLSYNKDNIRRYVTEGGRVIPGASTIHFDEVSRKRIFQAIDNANFSDIKLIRENYTNLKNKLGHIPALADFDKYGEMDVLRIFDNNSLGSYYKFLVKYEKEYTIRLSEAEEKVIEFVSKKLASGKRIHELEMLKRLLKYQHGIMAQLKKSLHENYNCSMDDDCAENVVNMMTNEFPTSAAKKTYSQCVFLEKEGSDYSMSQSFGEMLKNEDFYNILEELIDFGISRYKENFSMRYQDTDLVLYQKYTYEDACRLLNWERNEVPLNIGGYKYDKKTKTFPVFINYDKQDDISDTTKYEDHFTSHNRLIAISKSGRSIESEDVQNFLNAKERGIDVQLFVRKNKDDKISKEFYYLGRMYATGEVKEFIMPNTDKSAVEIEWALDTPVREDIYEYIING
;
A
#
# COMPACT_ATOMS: atom_id res chain seq x y z
N MET A 1 7.98 25.33 7.30
CA MET A 1 6.78 24.57 7.00
C MET A 1 7.20 23.21 6.50
N PHE A 2 6.55 22.15 6.94
CA PHE A 2 6.86 20.79 6.55
C PHE A 2 6.13 20.46 5.24
N VAL A 3 6.86 20.02 4.20
CA VAL A 3 6.28 19.69 2.89
C VAL A 3 6.51 18.20 2.65
N THR A 4 5.45 17.43 2.57
CA THR A 4 5.51 16.02 2.17
C THR A 4 5.41 15.94 0.64
N GLU A 5 6.51 15.79 -0.03
CA GLU A 5 6.54 15.48 -1.48
C GLU A 5 6.33 13.99 -1.75
N ASN A 6 6.45 13.16 -0.72
CA ASN A 6 6.37 11.71 -0.82
C ASN A 6 5.01 11.23 -0.33
N ARG A 7 4.20 10.62 -1.19
CA ARG A 7 2.88 10.03 -0.87
C ARG A 7 2.93 8.89 0.18
N LYS A 8 4.12 8.50 0.63
CA LYS A 8 4.32 7.42 1.60
C LYS A 8 4.25 7.87 3.07
N GLU A 9 4.41 9.16 3.35
CA GLU A 9 4.33 9.72 4.70
C GLU A 9 3.39 10.91 4.71
N GLY A 10 2.13 10.66 5.02
CA GLY A 10 1.15 11.73 5.25
C GLY A 10 1.43 12.42 6.60
N PHE A 11 1.65 13.72 6.59
CA PHE A 11 1.70 14.51 7.82
C PHE A 11 0.28 14.91 8.23
N HIS A 12 -0.25 14.29 9.26
CA HIS A 12 -1.62 14.55 9.75
C HIS A 12 -1.67 14.91 11.23
N THR A 13 -0.56 15.32 11.81
CA THR A 13 -0.47 15.67 13.23
C THR A 13 -1.18 17.00 13.51
N LYS A 14 -2.13 16.99 14.41
CA LYS A 14 -2.85 18.17 14.91
C LYS A 14 -2.43 18.43 16.33
N GLY A 15 -1.31 19.11 16.49
CA GLY A 15 -0.75 19.45 17.79
C GLY A 15 -0.34 20.90 17.84
N TYR A 16 -0.55 21.52 19.01
CA TYR A 16 -0.14 22.89 19.28
C TYR A 16 0.74 22.89 20.51
N ILE A 17 1.95 23.39 20.37
CA ILE A 17 2.95 23.47 21.47
C ILE A 17 3.16 24.94 21.80
N PHE A 18 2.84 25.33 23.02
CA PHE A 18 3.08 26.67 23.52
C PHE A 18 4.08 26.57 24.66
N LYS A 19 5.18 27.32 24.56
CA LYS A 19 6.19 27.44 25.61
C LYS A 19 6.13 28.86 26.22
N LYS A 20 6.08 28.91 27.54
CA LYS A 20 6.27 30.15 28.28
C LYS A 20 7.16 29.82 29.49
N GLU A 21 8.35 30.40 29.50
CA GLU A 21 9.41 30.08 30.47
C GLU A 21 9.72 28.57 30.48
N GLU A 22 9.60 27.89 31.59
CA GLU A 22 9.81 26.45 31.74
C GLU A 22 8.54 25.60 31.52
N ILE A 23 7.40 26.24 31.26
CA ILE A 23 6.10 25.57 31.17
C ILE A 23 5.70 25.40 29.70
N TYR A 24 5.46 24.16 29.32
CA TYR A 24 4.85 23.77 28.07
C TYR A 24 3.35 23.54 28.23
N ARG A 25 2.57 24.02 27.27
CA ARG A 25 1.16 23.68 27.08
C ARG A 25 1.02 23.03 25.73
N ILE A 26 0.72 21.74 25.73
CA ILE A 26 0.57 20.93 24.53
C ILE A 26 -0.91 20.59 24.39
N ILE A 27 -1.46 20.88 23.22
CA ILE A 27 -2.84 20.52 22.85
C ILE A 27 -2.75 19.56 21.68
N VAL A 28 -3.25 18.34 21.86
CA VAL A 28 -3.33 17.32 20.79
C VAL A 28 -4.79 16.89 20.68
N GLY A 29 -5.28 16.80 19.45
CA GLY A 29 -6.66 16.39 19.22
C GLY A 29 -7.08 16.44 17.75
N SER A 30 -8.39 16.48 17.53
CA SER A 30 -8.98 16.49 16.20
C SER A 30 -9.05 17.88 15.56
N SER A 31 -8.84 18.95 16.33
CA SER A 31 -9.08 20.33 15.88
C SER A 31 -8.04 20.83 14.88
N ASN A 32 -8.52 21.24 13.73
CA ASN A 32 -7.74 22.05 12.79
C ASN A 32 -7.73 23.53 13.23
N MET A 33 -6.73 24.32 12.78
CA MET A 33 -6.68 25.77 13.03
C MET A 33 -7.65 26.53 12.10
N THR A 34 -8.92 26.12 12.09
CA THR A 34 -9.98 26.75 11.30
C THR A 34 -10.98 27.43 12.23
N SER A 35 -11.63 28.47 11.75
CA SER A 35 -12.64 29.18 12.54
C SER A 35 -13.76 28.25 13.01
N SER A 36 -14.25 27.36 12.15
CA SER A 36 -15.28 26.38 12.51
C SER A 36 -14.83 25.37 13.56
N ALA A 37 -13.62 24.82 13.44
CA ALA A 37 -13.07 23.90 14.42
C ALA A 37 -12.82 24.54 15.80
N LEU A 38 -12.53 25.86 15.83
CA LEU A 38 -12.27 26.59 17.06
C LEU A 38 -13.53 27.18 17.72
N THR A 39 -14.63 27.33 16.97
CA THR A 39 -15.81 28.06 17.45
C THR A 39 -17.14 27.29 17.39
N THR A 40 -17.34 26.42 16.40
CA THR A 40 -18.65 25.80 16.15
C THR A 40 -18.65 24.27 16.17
N ASN A 41 -17.53 23.63 15.80
CA ASN A 41 -17.45 22.17 15.80
C ASN A 41 -17.24 21.61 17.21
N ARG A 42 -17.78 20.42 17.48
CA ARG A 42 -17.43 19.65 18.69
C ARG A 42 -16.15 18.89 18.41
N GLU A 43 -15.07 19.32 19.08
CA GLU A 43 -13.74 18.76 18.89
C GLU A 43 -13.20 18.23 20.22
N TRP A 44 -12.58 17.06 20.19
CA TRP A 44 -11.94 16.48 21.36
C TRP A 44 -10.45 16.84 21.34
N ASN A 45 -10.02 17.65 22.32
CA ASN A 45 -8.64 18.03 22.49
C ASN A 45 -8.17 17.70 23.90
N THR A 46 -7.01 17.08 23.99
CA THR A 46 -6.32 16.87 25.25
C THR A 46 -5.31 18.01 25.46
N LYS A 47 -5.43 18.73 26.56
CA LYS A 47 -4.48 19.75 26.96
C LYS A 47 -3.60 19.23 28.08
N ILE A 48 -2.31 19.24 27.87
CA ILE A 48 -1.28 18.85 28.86
C ILE A 48 -0.50 20.09 29.23
N VAL A 49 -0.27 20.28 30.51
CA VAL A 49 0.58 21.33 31.06
C VAL A 49 1.68 20.67 31.87
N SER A 50 2.93 20.82 31.43
CA SER A 50 4.08 20.19 32.08
C SER A 50 5.35 20.99 31.81
N THR A 51 6.43 20.60 32.45
CA THR A 51 7.79 21.08 32.15
C THR A 51 8.45 20.19 31.10
N GLU A 52 9.60 20.59 30.57
CA GLU A 52 10.39 19.82 29.59
C GLU A 52 10.84 18.44 30.11
N GLN A 53 10.92 18.29 31.41
CA GLN A 53 11.30 17.03 32.08
C GLN A 53 10.14 16.03 32.20
N GLY A 54 8.90 16.42 31.86
CA GLY A 54 7.77 15.49 31.78
C GLY A 54 7.92 14.59 30.57
N GLU A 55 7.90 13.27 30.76
CA GLU A 55 8.14 12.26 29.69
C GLU A 55 7.34 12.53 28.41
N TYR A 56 6.04 12.77 28.54
CA TYR A 56 5.19 13.11 27.38
C TYR A 56 5.61 14.41 26.69
N THR A 57 5.93 15.45 27.47
CA THR A 57 6.35 16.74 26.92
C THR A 57 7.68 16.62 26.22
N HIS A 58 8.63 15.91 26.81
CA HIS A 58 9.92 15.63 26.23
C HIS A 58 9.79 14.94 24.87
N ASN A 59 9.03 13.85 24.79
CA ASN A 59 8.83 13.10 23.57
C ASN A 59 8.16 13.93 22.46
N VAL A 60 7.13 14.73 22.77
CA VAL A 60 6.47 15.59 21.79
C VAL A 60 7.35 16.72 21.30
N VAL A 61 8.16 17.31 22.17
CA VAL A 61 9.10 18.37 21.80
C VAL A 61 10.25 17.79 20.96
N GLU A 62 10.77 16.62 21.33
CA GLU A 62 11.81 15.93 20.57
C GLU A 62 11.33 15.56 19.16
N GLU A 63 10.12 15.02 19.03
CA GLU A 63 9.50 14.72 17.74
C GLU A 63 9.31 15.99 16.90
N PHE A 64 8.85 17.08 17.52
CA PHE A 64 8.75 18.37 16.84
C PHE A 64 10.10 18.87 16.36
N ASP A 65 11.13 18.79 17.18
CA ASP A 65 12.47 19.24 16.82
C ASP A 65 13.10 18.39 15.71
N GLN A 66 12.85 17.06 15.72
CA GLN A 66 13.26 16.17 14.64
C GLN A 66 12.57 16.56 13.31
N LEU A 67 11.25 16.80 13.33
CA LEU A 67 10.49 17.25 12.16
C LEU A 67 10.97 18.64 11.69
N TRP A 68 11.21 19.57 12.61
CA TRP A 68 11.63 20.94 12.30
C TRP A 68 13.02 21.00 11.66
N ASN A 69 13.93 20.13 12.10
CA ASN A 69 15.28 20.06 11.59
C ASN A 69 15.44 19.07 10.42
N SER A 70 14.36 18.45 9.95
CA SER A 70 14.40 17.53 8.82
C SER A 70 14.59 18.28 7.48
N GLU A 71 15.11 17.58 6.49
CA GLU A 71 15.25 18.14 5.11
C GLU A 71 13.89 18.49 4.46
N GLN A 72 12.79 17.99 5.02
CA GLN A 72 11.43 18.25 4.56
C GLN A 72 10.83 19.53 5.16
N ALA A 73 11.46 20.10 6.17
CA ALA A 73 11.06 21.39 6.74
C ALA A 73 11.67 22.53 5.92
N LEU A 74 10.86 23.18 5.13
CA LEU A 74 11.29 24.30 4.31
C LEU A 74 11.17 25.63 5.05
N PRO A 75 12.16 26.53 4.93
CA PRO A 75 12.05 27.92 5.37
C PRO A 75 10.83 28.60 4.74
N PHE A 76 10.28 29.61 5.44
CA PHE A 76 9.10 30.33 4.95
C PHE A 76 9.34 30.96 3.57
N GLU A 77 10.53 31.49 3.33
CA GLU A 77 10.91 32.16 2.09
C GLU A 77 10.88 31.22 0.87
N GLU A 78 11.29 29.96 1.04
CA GLU A 78 11.26 28.94 -0.03
C GLU A 78 9.85 28.37 -0.25
N PHE A 79 9.09 28.27 0.83
CA PHE A 79 7.75 27.72 0.78
C PHE A 79 6.74 28.73 0.22
N ILE A 80 6.89 30.04 0.56
CA ILE A 80 5.86 31.04 0.30
C ILE A 80 5.53 31.21 -1.19
N GLU A 81 6.50 31.04 -2.05
CA GLU A 81 6.32 31.17 -3.50
C GLU A 81 5.44 30.04 -4.04
N ARG A 82 5.72 28.79 -3.66
CA ARG A 82 4.89 27.63 -4.01
C ARG A 82 3.49 27.71 -3.39
N TYR A 83 3.41 28.15 -2.15
CA TYR A 83 2.13 28.34 -1.46
C TYR A 83 1.30 29.45 -2.08
N THR A 84 1.92 30.57 -2.45
CA THR A 84 1.24 31.71 -3.07
C THR A 84 0.62 31.32 -4.40
N ASP A 85 1.30 30.51 -5.20
CA ASP A 85 0.77 29.96 -6.44
C ASP A 85 -0.44 29.05 -6.20
N ALA A 86 -0.33 28.11 -5.26
CA ALA A 86 -1.44 27.23 -4.89
C ALA A 86 -2.61 28.00 -4.26
N TYR A 87 -2.31 28.96 -3.37
CA TYR A 87 -3.29 29.82 -2.73
C TYR A 87 -3.98 30.75 -3.74
N THR A 88 -3.23 31.30 -4.68
CA THR A 88 -3.77 32.20 -5.72
C THR A 88 -4.69 31.43 -6.66
N ARG A 89 -4.33 30.20 -7.06
CA ARG A 89 -5.23 29.30 -7.80
C ARG A 89 -6.49 28.99 -7.02
N ASN A 90 -6.38 28.61 -5.76
CA ASN A 90 -7.53 28.36 -4.89
C ASN A 90 -8.37 29.62 -4.65
N LYS A 91 -7.75 30.79 -4.53
CA LYS A 91 -8.44 32.07 -4.35
C LYS A 91 -9.18 32.53 -5.61
N ILE A 92 -8.63 32.26 -6.80
CA ILE A 92 -9.31 32.49 -8.07
C ILE A 92 -10.55 31.58 -8.16
N ILE A 93 -10.40 30.31 -7.80
CA ILE A 93 -11.53 29.36 -7.74
C ILE A 93 -12.57 29.81 -6.71
N GLN A 94 -12.15 30.27 -5.54
CA GLN A 94 -13.05 30.80 -4.51
C GLN A 94 -13.70 32.13 -4.91
N LYS A 95 -12.97 32.99 -5.63
CA LYS A 95 -13.49 34.26 -6.13
C LYS A 95 -14.49 34.05 -7.29
N GLN A 96 -14.23 33.07 -8.14
CA GLN A 96 -15.20 32.63 -9.15
C GLN A 96 -16.45 32.01 -8.50
N LYS A 97 -16.28 31.25 -7.42
CA LYS A 97 -17.39 30.74 -6.59
C LYS A 97 -18.19 31.88 -5.92
N LYS A 98 -17.55 32.96 -5.52
CA LYS A 98 -18.20 34.10 -4.88
C LYS A 98 -18.90 35.00 -5.90
N LEU A 99 -18.28 35.25 -7.07
CA LEU A 99 -18.93 35.95 -8.18
C LEU A 99 -20.17 35.22 -8.74
N ALA A 100 -20.11 33.88 -8.77
CA ALA A 100 -21.27 33.06 -9.12
C ALA A 100 -22.40 33.14 -8.06
N ARG A 101 -22.10 33.50 -6.82
CA ARG A 101 -23.08 33.75 -5.75
C ARG A 101 -23.70 35.15 -5.77
N GLU A 102 -23.03 36.11 -6.34
CA GLU A 102 -23.45 37.53 -6.33
C GLU A 102 -24.21 37.97 -7.60
N THR A 103 -24.30 37.13 -8.63
CA THR A 103 -25.11 37.40 -9.82
C THR A 103 -26.52 36.85 -9.59
N GLU A 104 -27.41 37.72 -9.13
CA GLU A 104 -28.86 37.44 -9.04
C GLU A 104 -29.45 37.21 -10.44
N ILE A 105 -29.60 35.96 -10.81
CA ILE A 105 -30.44 35.54 -11.93
C ILE A 105 -31.55 34.63 -11.38
N PRO A 106 -32.82 34.77 -11.82
CA PRO A 106 -34.00 34.11 -11.21
C PRO A 106 -34.07 32.58 -11.42
N SER A 107 -32.96 31.87 -11.56
CA SER A 107 -32.92 30.41 -11.70
C SER A 107 -32.06 29.74 -10.64
N LEU A 108 -31.86 30.37 -9.49
CA LEU A 108 -30.96 29.91 -8.42
C LEU A 108 -31.37 28.57 -7.77
N GLU A 109 -32.53 28.04 -7.99
CA GLU A 109 -32.87 26.67 -7.54
C GLU A 109 -32.17 25.56 -8.34
N VAL A 110 -31.69 25.85 -9.55
CA VAL A 110 -31.02 24.89 -10.43
C VAL A 110 -29.55 24.69 -10.09
N TYR A 111 -28.91 25.63 -9.39
CA TYR A 111 -27.45 25.61 -9.09
C TYR A 111 -27.08 25.20 -7.65
N ARG A 112 -27.96 24.50 -6.94
CA ARG A 112 -27.69 24.07 -5.55
C ARG A 112 -26.60 22.99 -5.42
N LEU A 113 -26.28 22.27 -6.49
CA LEU A 113 -25.24 21.24 -6.51
C LEU A 113 -23.92 21.83 -7.04
N GLN A 114 -22.91 21.94 -6.14
CA GLN A 114 -21.55 22.31 -6.51
C GLN A 114 -20.69 21.05 -6.66
N PRO A 115 -19.77 21.01 -7.66
CA PRO A 115 -18.82 19.93 -7.78
C PRO A 115 -17.85 19.93 -6.58
N ASN A 116 -17.48 18.72 -6.11
CA ASN A 116 -16.44 18.55 -5.10
C ASN A 116 -15.03 18.66 -5.71
N SER A 117 -13.98 18.56 -4.87
CA SER A 117 -12.57 18.70 -5.28
C SER A 117 -12.19 17.75 -6.41
N MET A 118 -12.52 16.47 -6.27
CA MET A 118 -12.30 15.45 -7.29
C MET A 118 -12.99 15.79 -8.61
N GLN A 119 -14.25 16.21 -8.55
CA GLN A 119 -15.02 16.53 -9.75
C GLN A 119 -14.44 17.74 -10.48
N VAL A 120 -13.97 18.75 -9.76
CA VAL A 120 -13.29 19.90 -10.34
C VAL A 120 -11.98 19.49 -11.02
N GLY A 121 -11.14 18.70 -10.33
CA GLY A 121 -9.88 18.22 -10.88
C GLY A 121 -10.11 17.36 -12.14
N PHE A 122 -11.08 16.47 -12.08
CA PHE A 122 -11.48 15.65 -13.22
C PHE A 122 -11.94 16.49 -14.43
N ILE A 123 -12.84 17.46 -14.23
CA ILE A 123 -13.38 18.30 -15.31
C ILE A 123 -12.24 19.07 -15.99
N ASN A 124 -11.35 19.68 -15.21
CA ASN A 124 -10.22 20.44 -15.74
C ASN A 124 -9.28 19.59 -16.59
N ASN A 125 -8.97 18.38 -16.13
CA ASN A 125 -8.10 17.49 -16.87
C ASN A 125 -8.80 16.89 -18.12
N LEU A 126 -10.09 16.55 -18.01
CA LEU A 126 -10.88 16.10 -19.15
C LEU A 126 -10.95 17.15 -20.26
N GLN A 127 -11.12 18.42 -19.87
CA GLN A 127 -11.10 19.53 -20.81
C GLN A 127 -9.77 19.65 -21.54
N LYS A 128 -8.64 19.54 -20.84
CA LYS A 128 -7.30 19.55 -21.46
C LYS A 128 -7.10 18.40 -22.43
N ILE A 129 -7.55 17.18 -22.07
CA ILE A 129 -7.49 15.99 -22.96
C ILE A 129 -8.31 16.27 -24.22
N TYR A 130 -9.52 16.78 -24.07
CA TYR A 130 -10.41 17.09 -25.19
C TYR A 130 -9.85 18.21 -26.08
N GLU A 131 -9.29 19.28 -25.51
CA GLU A 131 -8.65 20.39 -26.23
C GLU A 131 -7.38 19.95 -26.97
N ALA A 132 -6.67 18.91 -26.46
CA ALA A 132 -5.53 18.29 -27.14
C ALA A 132 -5.94 17.43 -28.34
N GLY A 133 -7.24 17.28 -28.62
CA GLY A 133 -7.79 16.53 -29.75
C GLY A 133 -8.03 15.05 -29.46
N GLU A 134 -7.85 14.61 -28.22
CA GLU A 134 -8.14 13.24 -27.81
C GLU A 134 -9.66 13.05 -27.67
N ASN A 135 -10.16 11.93 -28.15
CA ASN A 135 -11.57 11.61 -28.14
C ASN A 135 -11.97 10.50 -27.14
N ARG A 136 -11.04 10.09 -26.28
CA ARG A 136 -11.25 9.05 -25.26
C ARG A 136 -10.62 9.47 -23.95
N ALA A 137 -11.32 9.21 -22.86
CA ALA A 137 -10.80 9.48 -21.51
C ALA A 137 -11.38 8.51 -20.47
N LEU A 138 -10.64 8.27 -19.40
CA LEU A 138 -10.98 7.38 -18.30
C LEU A 138 -10.98 8.13 -16.98
N LEU A 139 -12.05 7.98 -16.18
CA LEU A 139 -12.15 8.39 -14.80
C LEU A 139 -12.04 7.14 -13.92
N ILE A 140 -10.97 7.05 -13.14
CA ILE A 140 -10.79 6.02 -12.12
C ILE A 140 -11.10 6.66 -10.77
N SER A 141 -12.16 6.19 -10.09
CA SER A 141 -12.56 6.82 -8.85
C SER A 141 -13.23 5.82 -7.91
N ALA A 142 -12.86 5.86 -6.63
CA ALA A 142 -13.42 5.00 -5.60
C ALA A 142 -14.95 5.04 -5.56
N THR A 143 -15.55 3.96 -5.06
CA THR A 143 -17.01 3.89 -4.90
C THR A 143 -17.47 4.93 -3.87
N GLY A 144 -18.52 5.68 -4.18
CA GLY A 144 -19.08 6.67 -3.26
C GLY A 144 -18.62 8.11 -3.49
N THR A 145 -17.57 8.36 -4.29
CA THR A 145 -17.02 9.71 -4.56
C THR A 145 -17.88 10.59 -5.49
N GLY A 146 -18.93 10.05 -6.09
CA GLY A 146 -19.83 10.81 -6.96
C GLY A 146 -19.46 10.81 -8.45
N LYS A 147 -18.93 9.71 -8.99
CA LYS A 147 -18.61 9.53 -10.44
C LYS A 147 -19.70 10.00 -11.39
N THR A 148 -20.96 9.60 -11.12
CA THR A 148 -22.10 9.97 -11.96
C THR A 148 -22.35 11.47 -12.01
N TYR A 149 -22.18 12.15 -10.87
CA TYR A 149 -22.23 13.61 -10.83
C TYR A 149 -21.05 14.26 -11.56
N ALA A 150 -19.85 13.68 -11.41
CA ALA A 150 -18.66 14.13 -12.12
C ALA A 150 -18.86 14.14 -13.63
N SER A 151 -19.41 13.05 -14.17
CA SER A 151 -19.72 12.97 -15.60
C SER A 151 -20.80 13.98 -16.00
N ALA A 152 -21.85 14.16 -15.21
CA ALA A 152 -22.89 15.13 -15.50
C ALA A 152 -22.35 16.58 -15.55
N PHE A 153 -21.55 16.96 -14.57
CA PHE A 153 -20.87 18.26 -14.57
C PHE A 153 -19.94 18.43 -15.77
N ALA A 154 -19.16 17.40 -16.10
CA ALA A 154 -18.26 17.43 -17.27
C ALA A 154 -19.03 17.63 -18.58
N MET A 155 -20.13 16.90 -18.78
CA MET A 155 -20.97 17.07 -19.97
C MET A 155 -21.53 18.49 -20.08
N ARG A 156 -21.90 19.10 -18.95
CA ARG A 156 -22.40 20.48 -18.89
C ARG A 156 -21.28 21.48 -19.23
N GLU A 157 -20.12 21.37 -18.61
CA GLU A 157 -19.00 22.30 -18.80
C GLU A 157 -18.42 22.23 -20.23
N LEU A 158 -18.40 21.03 -20.84
CA LEU A 158 -17.97 20.84 -22.23
C LEU A 158 -19.07 21.23 -23.25
N GLY A 159 -20.27 21.57 -22.80
CA GLY A 159 -21.35 22.05 -23.64
C GLY A 159 -21.96 21.02 -24.58
N PHE A 160 -21.85 19.74 -24.29
CA PHE A 160 -22.41 18.67 -25.11
C PHE A 160 -23.97 18.68 -25.07
N GLN A 161 -24.56 18.65 -26.24
CA GLN A 161 -26.04 18.72 -26.41
C GLN A 161 -26.69 17.34 -26.46
N ARG A 162 -26.00 16.35 -26.98
CA ARG A 162 -26.49 14.98 -27.08
C ARG A 162 -25.55 13.99 -26.41
N VAL A 163 -26.03 13.36 -25.34
CA VAL A 163 -25.23 12.44 -24.53
C VAL A 163 -25.91 11.08 -24.42
N LEU A 164 -25.12 10.02 -24.60
CA LEU A 164 -25.52 8.64 -24.34
C LEU A 164 -24.81 8.16 -23.07
N PHE A 165 -25.58 7.70 -22.08
CA PHE A 165 -25.08 7.11 -20.84
C PHE A 165 -25.35 5.61 -20.83
N LEU A 166 -24.29 4.80 -20.86
CA LEU A 166 -24.35 3.33 -20.95
C LEU A 166 -24.06 2.66 -19.63
N VAL A 167 -24.94 1.72 -19.27
CA VAL A 167 -24.83 0.90 -18.07
C VAL A 167 -25.21 -0.55 -18.37
N HIS A 168 -24.88 -1.45 -17.46
CA HIS A 168 -25.26 -2.85 -17.59
C HIS A 168 -26.63 -3.19 -16.94
N ARG A 169 -27.16 -2.33 -16.04
CA ARG A 169 -28.44 -2.56 -15.32
C ARG A 169 -29.41 -1.39 -15.46
N ASN A 170 -30.68 -1.71 -15.61
CA ASN A 170 -31.77 -0.72 -15.74
C ASN A 170 -31.90 0.21 -14.53
N GLN A 171 -31.69 -0.29 -13.32
CA GLN A 171 -31.77 0.49 -12.09
C GLN A 171 -30.69 1.58 -12.07
N ILE A 172 -29.47 1.26 -12.52
CA ILE A 172 -28.35 2.22 -12.62
C ILE A 172 -28.67 3.30 -13.64
N ALA A 173 -29.28 2.94 -14.80
CA ALA A 173 -29.73 3.93 -15.80
C ALA A 173 -30.72 4.94 -15.22
N LYS A 174 -31.69 4.47 -14.43
CA LYS A 174 -32.66 5.34 -13.75
C LYS A 174 -32.01 6.26 -12.72
N GLN A 175 -31.08 5.73 -11.92
CA GLN A 175 -30.37 6.51 -10.92
C GLN A 175 -29.46 7.56 -11.58
N ALA A 176 -28.72 7.19 -12.63
CA ALA A 176 -27.91 8.12 -13.40
C ALA A 176 -28.76 9.25 -13.99
N MET A 177 -29.89 8.91 -14.60
CA MET A 177 -30.82 9.92 -15.12
C MET A 177 -31.35 10.86 -14.01
N LYS A 178 -31.61 10.35 -12.80
CA LYS A 178 -32.03 11.16 -11.65
C LYS A 178 -30.88 12.11 -11.22
N SER A 179 -29.65 11.64 -11.20
CA SER A 179 -28.46 12.46 -10.88
C SER A 179 -28.23 13.56 -11.92
N TYR A 180 -28.33 13.23 -13.21
CA TYR A 180 -28.22 14.20 -14.30
C TYR A 180 -29.33 15.26 -14.23
N ARG A 181 -30.56 14.88 -13.90
CA ARG A 181 -31.64 15.84 -13.69
C ARG A 181 -31.35 16.85 -12.60
N LYS A 182 -30.68 16.44 -11.53
CA LYS A 182 -30.29 17.38 -10.47
C LYS A 182 -29.23 18.39 -10.93
N VAL A 183 -28.38 18.04 -11.91
CA VAL A 183 -27.33 18.91 -12.46
C VAL A 183 -27.88 19.82 -13.57
N PHE A 184 -28.73 19.31 -14.43
CA PHE A 184 -29.26 20.03 -15.63
C PHE A 184 -30.63 20.69 -15.41
N GLY A 185 -31.34 20.33 -14.33
CA GLY A 185 -32.70 20.81 -14.12
C GLY A 185 -33.65 20.33 -15.23
N GLY A 186 -34.52 21.23 -15.68
CA GLY A 186 -35.45 21.00 -16.79
C GLY A 186 -34.95 21.40 -18.18
N GLN A 187 -33.68 21.77 -18.31
CA GLN A 187 -33.12 22.34 -19.56
C GLN A 187 -32.88 21.30 -20.65
N VAL A 188 -32.81 20.01 -20.30
CA VAL A 188 -32.46 18.92 -21.21
C VAL A 188 -33.54 17.83 -21.14
N VAL A 189 -33.96 17.37 -22.32
CA VAL A 189 -34.92 16.24 -22.43
C VAL A 189 -34.16 14.93 -22.19
N MET A 190 -34.55 14.20 -21.15
CA MET A 190 -33.91 12.92 -20.78
C MET A 190 -34.83 11.72 -21.06
N GLY A 191 -34.25 10.64 -21.54
CA GLY A 191 -34.98 9.43 -21.90
C GLY A 191 -34.26 8.15 -21.49
N LEU A 192 -35.03 7.09 -21.24
CA LEU A 192 -34.56 5.75 -20.96
C LEU A 192 -34.73 4.87 -22.18
N VAL A 193 -33.69 4.10 -22.53
CA VAL A 193 -33.71 3.04 -23.55
C VAL A 193 -33.25 1.73 -22.89
N THR A 194 -34.24 1.02 -22.37
CA THR A 194 -34.07 -0.26 -21.66
C THR A 194 -35.13 -1.25 -22.14
N GLY A 195 -35.08 -2.52 -21.71
CA GLY A 195 -36.06 -3.52 -22.15
C GLY A 195 -37.52 -3.13 -21.94
N LYS A 196 -37.81 -2.23 -20.99
CA LYS A 196 -39.18 -1.78 -20.68
C LYS A 196 -39.51 -0.33 -21.12
N HIS A 197 -38.50 0.47 -21.41
CA HIS A 197 -38.65 1.89 -21.73
C HIS A 197 -37.92 2.19 -23.05
N GLN A 198 -38.52 2.93 -23.97
CA GLN A 198 -38.05 3.14 -25.34
C GLN A 198 -38.24 4.59 -25.79
N LYS A 199 -37.68 5.55 -25.04
CA LYS A 199 -37.70 6.97 -25.43
C LYS A 199 -36.43 7.32 -26.21
N TYR A 200 -36.50 7.25 -27.54
CA TYR A 200 -35.33 7.42 -28.45
C TYR A 200 -35.00 8.88 -28.78
N ASP A 201 -36.00 9.79 -28.73
CA ASP A 201 -35.85 11.19 -29.19
C ASP A 201 -35.36 12.16 -28.10
N ALA A 202 -34.76 11.65 -27.04
CA ALA A 202 -34.24 12.47 -25.96
C ALA A 202 -32.83 13.03 -26.31
N ASP A 203 -32.51 14.21 -25.77
CA ASP A 203 -31.18 14.80 -25.89
C ASP A 203 -30.16 13.93 -25.12
N PHE A 204 -30.53 13.56 -23.90
CA PHE A 204 -29.70 12.65 -23.07
C PHE A 204 -30.42 11.32 -22.93
N VAL A 205 -29.79 10.29 -23.46
CA VAL A 205 -30.29 8.91 -23.48
C VAL A 205 -29.56 8.07 -22.46
N PHE A 206 -30.30 7.45 -21.54
CA PHE A 206 -29.74 6.50 -20.56
C PHE A 206 -30.14 5.10 -20.99
N ALA A 207 -29.16 4.27 -21.35
CA ALA A 207 -29.42 2.98 -21.97
C ALA A 207 -28.73 1.83 -21.27
N THR A 208 -29.38 0.65 -21.30
CA THR A 208 -28.66 -0.58 -20.95
C THR A 208 -27.94 -1.13 -22.17
N ILE A 209 -26.70 -1.60 -21.97
CA ILE A 209 -25.89 -2.14 -23.06
C ILE A 209 -26.58 -3.32 -23.76
N GLN A 210 -27.26 -4.20 -23.02
CA GLN A 210 -27.97 -5.36 -23.57
C GLN A 210 -29.13 -4.93 -24.50
N THR A 211 -29.73 -3.76 -24.27
CA THR A 211 -30.78 -3.22 -25.14
C THR A 211 -30.16 -2.51 -26.33
N LEU A 212 -29.19 -1.62 -26.08
CA LEU A 212 -28.62 -0.78 -27.14
C LEU A 212 -27.82 -1.59 -28.17
N SER A 213 -27.14 -2.67 -27.77
CA SER A 213 -26.33 -3.52 -28.67
C SER A 213 -27.14 -4.35 -29.69
N LYS A 214 -28.49 -4.30 -29.65
CA LYS A 214 -29.36 -4.91 -30.67
C LYS A 214 -29.35 -4.08 -31.94
N ASP A 215 -29.21 -4.71 -33.12
CA ASP A 215 -29.14 -4.01 -34.41
C ASP A 215 -30.32 -3.11 -34.65
N GLU A 216 -31.54 -3.59 -34.36
CA GLU A 216 -32.78 -2.84 -34.49
C GLU A 216 -32.80 -1.53 -33.65
N ILE A 217 -32.06 -1.46 -32.58
CA ILE A 217 -32.00 -0.30 -31.72
C ILE A 217 -30.82 0.62 -32.11
N LEU A 218 -29.66 0.03 -32.45
CA LEU A 218 -28.48 0.80 -32.92
C LEU A 218 -28.85 1.59 -34.18
N GLU A 219 -29.52 0.95 -35.14
CA GLU A 219 -29.90 1.56 -36.44
C GLU A 219 -30.90 2.72 -36.31
N LYS A 220 -31.57 2.88 -35.16
CA LYS A 220 -32.39 4.07 -34.89
C LYS A 220 -31.60 5.34 -34.70
N TYR A 221 -30.29 5.21 -34.45
CA TYR A 221 -29.37 6.33 -34.26
C TYR A 221 -28.37 6.41 -35.39
N GLY A 222 -28.09 7.61 -35.89
CA GLY A 222 -26.94 7.83 -36.75
C GLY A 222 -25.63 7.61 -36.01
N LYS A 223 -24.55 7.28 -36.71
CA LYS A 223 -23.22 7.03 -36.11
C LYS A 223 -22.69 8.23 -35.32
N THR A 224 -23.08 9.44 -35.68
CA THR A 224 -22.69 10.70 -35.04
C THR A 224 -23.83 11.30 -34.22
N ALA A 225 -24.82 10.50 -33.81
CA ALA A 225 -26.02 10.98 -33.11
C ALA A 225 -25.73 11.58 -31.73
N PHE A 226 -24.62 11.24 -31.11
CA PHE A 226 -24.22 11.71 -29.78
C PHE A 226 -22.90 12.47 -29.83
N ASP A 227 -22.83 13.59 -29.12
CA ASP A 227 -21.59 14.35 -28.91
C ASP A 227 -20.66 13.58 -27.98
N ALA A 228 -21.21 13.03 -26.89
CA ALA A 228 -20.46 12.24 -25.94
C ALA A 228 -21.18 10.93 -25.57
N ILE A 229 -20.38 9.91 -25.31
CA ILE A 229 -20.87 8.62 -24.78
C ILE A 229 -20.11 8.32 -23.49
N VAL A 230 -20.86 8.15 -22.41
CA VAL A 230 -20.36 7.83 -21.07
C VAL A 230 -20.64 6.37 -20.77
N ILE A 231 -19.62 5.61 -20.39
CA ILE A 231 -19.72 4.20 -19.99
C ILE A 231 -19.46 4.10 -18.49
N ASP A 232 -20.47 3.73 -17.71
CA ASP A 232 -20.29 3.44 -16.29
C ASP A 232 -19.90 1.97 -16.09
N GLU A 233 -19.09 1.70 -15.07
CA GLU A 233 -18.40 0.43 -14.82
C GLU A 233 -17.62 -0.02 -16.09
N ALA A 234 -16.81 0.90 -16.59
CA ALA A 234 -16.11 0.75 -17.87
C ALA A 234 -15.13 -0.46 -17.92
N HIS A 235 -14.83 -1.11 -16.79
CA HIS A 235 -14.09 -2.37 -16.78
C HIS A 235 -14.82 -3.51 -17.53
N HIS A 236 -16.13 -3.37 -17.78
CA HIS A 236 -16.90 -4.26 -18.64
C HIS A 236 -16.82 -3.92 -20.14
N SER A 237 -16.19 -2.80 -20.52
CA SER A 237 -16.15 -2.31 -21.93
C SER A 237 -15.43 -3.26 -22.90
N ALA A 238 -14.65 -4.18 -22.38
CA ALA A 238 -14.02 -5.26 -23.15
C ALA A 238 -15.02 -6.32 -23.69
N ALA A 239 -16.24 -6.37 -23.18
CA ALA A 239 -17.25 -7.35 -23.63
C ALA A 239 -17.74 -7.04 -25.06
N ASN A 240 -18.06 -8.08 -25.83
CA ASN A 240 -18.47 -7.96 -27.22
C ASN A 240 -19.62 -6.98 -27.47
N SER A 241 -20.56 -6.86 -26.54
CA SER A 241 -21.70 -5.93 -26.64
C SER A 241 -21.24 -4.47 -26.58
N TYR A 242 -20.28 -4.13 -25.72
CA TYR A 242 -19.70 -2.79 -25.66
C TYR A 242 -18.87 -2.50 -26.91
N LYS A 243 -18.02 -3.46 -27.32
CA LYS A 243 -17.23 -3.31 -28.53
C LYS A 243 -18.10 -3.04 -29.75
N LYS A 244 -19.19 -3.78 -29.92
CA LYS A 244 -20.17 -3.55 -31.00
C LYS A 244 -20.70 -2.11 -31.01
N VAL A 245 -21.05 -1.57 -29.84
CA VAL A 245 -21.55 -0.19 -29.70
C VAL A 245 -20.44 0.83 -29.96
N MET A 246 -19.22 0.57 -29.47
CA MET A 246 -18.06 1.45 -29.71
C MET A 246 -17.60 1.47 -31.16
N ASP A 247 -17.71 0.36 -31.88
CA ASP A 247 -17.40 0.28 -33.31
C ASP A 247 -18.48 0.97 -34.17
N TYR A 248 -19.70 1.09 -33.67
CA TYR A 248 -20.81 1.72 -34.39
C TYR A 248 -20.79 3.24 -34.30
N PHE A 249 -20.68 3.80 -33.07
CA PHE A 249 -20.78 5.23 -32.83
C PHE A 249 -19.45 5.98 -33.00
N GLN A 250 -19.53 7.22 -33.42
CA GLN A 250 -18.40 8.13 -33.60
C GLN A 250 -18.68 9.44 -32.84
N PRO A 251 -18.69 9.43 -31.49
CA PRO A 251 -18.86 10.65 -30.72
C PRO A 251 -17.59 11.50 -30.73
N LYS A 252 -17.72 12.76 -30.31
CA LYS A 252 -16.58 13.64 -30.07
C LYS A 252 -15.79 13.19 -28.84
N LEU A 253 -16.44 12.54 -27.85
CA LEU A 253 -15.83 12.05 -26.63
C LEU A 253 -16.42 10.72 -26.17
N TRP A 254 -15.57 9.75 -25.91
CA TRP A 254 -15.84 8.56 -25.10
C TRP A 254 -15.32 8.76 -23.69
N LEU A 255 -16.16 8.67 -22.68
CA LEU A 255 -15.77 8.75 -21.27
C LEU A 255 -16.07 7.43 -20.58
N GLY A 256 -15.03 6.72 -20.15
CA GLY A 256 -15.15 5.56 -19.26
C GLY A 256 -15.07 5.97 -17.80
N MET A 257 -15.88 5.34 -16.95
CA MET A 257 -15.80 5.52 -15.49
C MET A 257 -15.74 4.17 -14.80
N THR A 258 -14.82 3.99 -13.86
CA THR A 258 -14.72 2.77 -13.06
C THR A 258 -14.08 3.04 -11.70
N ALA A 259 -14.40 2.18 -10.73
CA ALA A 259 -13.65 2.14 -9.47
C ALA A 259 -12.51 1.10 -9.50
N THR A 260 -12.58 0.15 -10.43
CA THR A 260 -11.73 -1.04 -10.48
C THR A 260 -11.24 -1.30 -11.90
N PRO A 261 -10.27 -0.51 -12.40
CA PRO A 261 -9.77 -0.64 -13.76
C PRO A 261 -9.06 -1.97 -14.01
N ASP A 262 -8.52 -2.57 -12.94
CA ASP A 262 -7.68 -3.78 -13.01
C ASP A 262 -8.52 -5.07 -12.96
N LYS A 263 -9.84 -4.95 -12.78
CA LYS A 263 -10.76 -6.10 -12.82
C LYS A 263 -10.92 -6.59 -14.26
N ARG A 264 -10.50 -7.82 -14.51
CA ARG A 264 -10.65 -8.46 -15.82
C ARG A 264 -11.65 -9.61 -15.73
N ASP A 265 -12.59 -9.64 -16.64
CA ASP A 265 -13.52 -10.75 -16.77
C ASP A 265 -12.87 -11.95 -17.53
N ASP A 266 -11.83 -11.67 -18.33
CA ASP A 266 -11.04 -12.66 -19.02
C ASP A 266 -9.57 -12.15 -19.22
N ASN A 267 -8.62 -13.08 -19.28
CA ASN A 267 -7.20 -12.78 -19.48
C ASN A 267 -6.80 -12.68 -20.97
N LEU A 268 -7.71 -12.27 -21.86
CA LEU A 268 -7.44 -12.19 -23.30
C LEU A 268 -6.75 -10.88 -23.68
N ASP A 269 -5.69 -10.98 -24.47
CA ASP A 269 -4.98 -9.83 -25.06
C ASP A 269 -5.94 -8.94 -25.88
N GLY A 270 -5.78 -7.62 -25.81
CA GLY A 270 -6.60 -6.65 -26.54
C GLY A 270 -7.90 -6.24 -25.87
N ARG A 271 -8.11 -6.57 -24.59
CA ARG A 271 -9.30 -6.22 -23.82
C ARG A 271 -8.96 -5.39 -22.58
N ASN A 272 -7.93 -4.59 -22.69
CA ASN A 272 -7.45 -3.72 -21.62
C ASN A 272 -8.22 -2.39 -21.64
N ILE A 273 -8.80 -2.00 -20.51
CA ILE A 273 -9.54 -0.75 -20.38
C ILE A 273 -8.68 0.47 -20.70
N TYR A 274 -7.42 0.47 -20.30
CA TYR A 274 -6.51 1.57 -20.57
C TYR A 274 -6.27 1.74 -22.09
N GLU A 275 -6.07 0.64 -22.82
CA GLU A 275 -5.95 0.65 -24.27
C GLU A 275 -7.24 1.12 -24.94
N ILE A 276 -8.40 0.62 -24.49
CA ILE A 276 -9.73 1.03 -25.00
C ILE A 276 -9.92 2.54 -24.91
N PHE A 277 -9.37 3.19 -23.88
CA PHE A 277 -9.46 4.62 -23.67
C PHE A 277 -8.15 5.37 -23.97
N ASN A 278 -7.30 4.83 -24.88
CA ASN A 278 -6.06 5.44 -25.38
C ASN A 278 -5.08 5.85 -24.28
N HIS A 279 -5.07 5.15 -23.13
CA HIS A 279 -4.27 5.48 -21.94
C HIS A 279 -4.49 6.91 -21.40
N GLN A 280 -5.61 7.55 -21.76
CA GLN A 280 -5.96 8.91 -21.33
C GLN A 280 -6.71 8.84 -20.00
N ILE A 281 -5.99 8.95 -18.89
CA ILE A 281 -6.57 9.00 -17.55
C ILE A 281 -6.83 10.47 -17.20
N ALA A 282 -8.10 10.87 -17.22
CA ALA A 282 -8.50 12.23 -16.87
C ALA A 282 -8.34 12.49 -15.36
N TYR A 283 -8.65 11.49 -14.54
CA TYR A 283 -8.44 11.58 -13.09
C TYR A 283 -8.40 10.18 -12.45
N GLU A 284 -7.56 10.03 -11.45
CA GLU A 284 -7.51 8.83 -10.63
C GLU A 284 -7.55 9.22 -9.15
N ILE A 285 -8.52 8.65 -8.41
CA ILE A 285 -8.62 8.80 -6.96
C ILE A 285 -9.02 7.46 -6.34
N ARG A 286 -8.16 6.91 -5.51
CA ARG A 286 -8.36 5.65 -4.79
C ARG A 286 -9.02 5.92 -3.44
N LEU A 287 -9.28 4.85 -2.66
CA LEU A 287 -10.00 4.93 -1.40
C LEU A 287 -9.33 5.88 -0.41
N GLN A 288 -8.02 5.77 -0.22
CA GLN A 288 -7.26 6.59 0.72
C GLN A 288 -7.31 8.07 0.33
N ASP A 289 -6.99 8.38 -0.94
CA ASP A 289 -7.03 9.76 -1.44
C ASP A 289 -8.44 10.36 -1.29
N ALA A 290 -9.48 9.54 -1.54
CA ALA A 290 -10.88 9.98 -1.40
C ALA A 290 -11.27 10.24 0.07
N MET A 291 -10.64 9.54 1.01
CA MET A 291 -10.81 9.79 2.44
C MET A 291 -10.03 11.01 2.89
N GLU A 292 -8.79 11.21 2.39
CA GLU A 292 -8.01 12.42 2.65
C GLU A 292 -8.73 13.69 2.20
N GLU A 293 -9.40 13.63 1.05
CA GLU A 293 -10.19 14.72 0.51
C GLU A 293 -11.59 14.85 1.15
N ASP A 294 -11.88 14.08 2.20
CA ASP A 294 -13.19 14.06 2.88
C ASP A 294 -14.38 13.84 1.91
N LEU A 295 -14.18 13.01 0.90
CA LEU A 295 -15.24 12.67 -0.08
C LEU A 295 -16.13 11.53 0.39
N LEU A 296 -15.66 10.73 1.34
CA LEU A 296 -16.31 9.55 1.87
C LEU A 296 -16.69 9.72 3.34
N CYS A 297 -17.65 8.93 3.79
CA CYS A 297 -18.00 8.82 5.19
C CYS A 297 -16.88 8.11 5.95
N PRO A 298 -16.43 8.60 7.11
CA PRO A 298 -15.49 7.90 7.97
C PRO A 298 -15.98 6.50 8.33
N PHE A 299 -15.04 5.57 8.59
CA PHE A 299 -15.40 4.25 9.05
C PHE A 299 -14.53 3.78 10.23
N HIS A 300 -15.11 2.92 11.04
CA HIS A 300 -14.41 2.20 12.10
C HIS A 300 -14.40 0.72 11.75
N TYR A 301 -13.23 0.19 11.42
CA TYR A 301 -13.04 -1.20 11.06
C TYR A 301 -12.55 -2.01 12.26
N PHE A 302 -13.25 -3.11 12.53
CA PHE A 302 -12.93 -4.06 13.59
C PHE A 302 -12.73 -5.44 12.99
N GLY A 303 -11.46 -5.85 12.87
CA GLY A 303 -11.09 -7.22 12.52
C GLY A 303 -11.10 -8.08 13.77
N ILE A 304 -12.08 -8.95 13.89
CA ILE A 304 -12.29 -9.79 15.07
C ILE A 304 -12.20 -11.27 14.72
N THR A 305 -11.78 -12.06 15.68
CA THR A 305 -11.61 -13.49 15.50
C THR A 305 -12.95 -14.18 15.26
N ASP A 306 -13.11 -14.85 14.12
CA ASP A 306 -14.20 -15.81 13.92
C ASP A 306 -13.92 -17.12 14.66
N LEU A 307 -14.97 -17.87 14.98
CA LEU A 307 -14.86 -19.24 15.48
C LEU A 307 -13.99 -20.07 14.51
N GLU A 308 -13.32 -21.12 15.02
CA GLU A 308 -12.46 -21.97 14.18
C GLU A 308 -13.26 -22.60 13.04
N VAL A 309 -13.23 -21.92 11.91
CA VAL A 309 -13.67 -22.46 10.64
C VAL A 309 -12.49 -23.23 10.06
N ILE A 310 -12.64 -24.53 9.89
CA ILE A 310 -11.63 -25.35 9.22
C ILE A 310 -11.44 -24.77 7.82
N ALA A 311 -10.21 -24.34 7.51
CA ALA A 311 -9.90 -23.77 6.21
C ALA A 311 -10.39 -24.70 5.08
N ASP A 312 -10.89 -24.13 4.00
CA ASP A 312 -11.56 -24.82 2.87
C ASP A 312 -10.64 -25.74 2.04
N ALA A 313 -9.64 -26.30 2.69
CA ALA A 313 -8.69 -27.26 2.12
C ALA A 313 -9.23 -28.70 2.06
N GLY A 314 -10.27 -28.99 2.82
CA GLY A 314 -10.91 -30.31 2.86
C GLY A 314 -11.91 -30.46 1.71
N LYS A 315 -11.65 -31.35 0.83
CA LYS A 315 -12.48 -31.60 -0.35
C LYS A 315 -13.47 -32.73 -0.16
N SER A 316 -13.54 -33.31 1.01
CA SER A 316 -14.50 -34.40 1.31
C SER A 316 -15.90 -33.84 1.56
N LYS A 317 -16.92 -34.60 1.18
CA LYS A 317 -18.32 -34.23 1.38
C LYS A 317 -18.67 -34.02 2.87
N GLN A 318 -17.95 -34.73 3.75
CA GLN A 318 -18.15 -34.70 5.19
C GLN A 318 -17.57 -33.43 5.81
N GLU A 319 -16.39 -32.98 5.40
CA GLU A 319 -15.78 -31.72 5.85
C GLU A 319 -16.58 -30.50 5.40
N LYS A 320 -17.20 -30.52 4.22
CA LYS A 320 -18.12 -29.47 3.75
C LYS A 320 -19.37 -29.33 4.62
N VAL A 321 -19.90 -30.44 5.13
CA VAL A 321 -21.07 -30.47 6.04
C VAL A 321 -20.68 -29.95 7.43
N GLU A 322 -19.50 -30.32 7.93
CA GLU A 322 -18.98 -29.80 9.21
C GLU A 322 -18.70 -28.31 9.15
N ASN A 323 -18.07 -27.82 8.09
CA ASN A 323 -17.87 -26.37 7.89
C ASN A 323 -19.20 -25.62 7.83
N PHE A 324 -20.21 -26.14 7.14
CA PHE A 324 -21.53 -25.52 7.10
C PHE A 324 -22.17 -25.44 8.49
N ARG A 325 -22.07 -26.50 9.30
CA ARG A 325 -22.58 -26.51 10.68
C ARG A 325 -21.87 -25.50 11.57
N CYS A 326 -20.55 -25.34 11.42
CA CYS A 326 -19.79 -24.32 12.13
C CYS A 326 -20.21 -22.91 11.71
N LEU A 327 -20.32 -22.64 10.41
CA LEU A 327 -20.69 -21.34 9.85
C LEU A 327 -22.11 -20.90 10.24
N THR A 328 -23.02 -21.84 10.51
CA THR A 328 -24.40 -21.56 10.89
C THR A 328 -24.74 -21.95 12.35
N SER A 329 -23.71 -22.16 13.18
CA SER A 329 -23.91 -22.53 14.59
C SER A 329 -24.61 -21.45 15.40
N ASP A 330 -25.39 -21.82 16.41
CA ASP A 330 -26.05 -20.87 17.30
C ASP A 330 -25.04 -20.02 18.08
N GLU A 331 -23.88 -20.57 18.37
CA GLU A 331 -22.77 -19.88 19.02
C GLU A 331 -22.22 -18.76 18.13
N ARG A 332 -22.01 -19.05 16.82
CA ARG A 332 -21.55 -18.01 15.87
C ARG A 332 -22.61 -16.93 15.69
N VAL A 333 -23.89 -17.32 15.56
CA VAL A 333 -25.01 -16.37 15.46
C VAL A 333 -25.05 -15.47 16.68
N HIS A 334 -24.93 -16.02 17.90
CA HIS A 334 -24.90 -15.25 19.13
C HIS A 334 -23.67 -14.31 19.18
N ASN A 335 -22.50 -14.80 18.77
CA ASN A 335 -21.29 -13.97 18.72
C ASN A 335 -21.43 -12.82 17.72
N VAL A 336 -21.97 -13.05 16.51
CA VAL A 336 -22.18 -12.00 15.50
C VAL A 336 -23.13 -10.92 16.06
N MET A 337 -24.24 -11.32 16.67
CA MET A 337 -25.20 -10.37 17.26
C MET A 337 -24.56 -9.58 18.39
N LYS A 338 -23.87 -10.24 19.30
CA LYS A 338 -23.16 -9.60 20.43
C LYS A 338 -22.13 -8.57 19.94
N GLN A 339 -21.33 -8.91 18.93
CA GLN A 339 -20.33 -7.99 18.39
C GLN A 339 -20.97 -6.82 17.64
N ALA A 340 -22.05 -7.05 16.88
CA ALA A 340 -22.78 -5.99 16.21
C ALA A 340 -23.39 -4.98 17.19
N GLU A 341 -23.93 -5.46 18.30
CA GLU A 341 -24.44 -4.60 19.40
C GLU A 341 -23.31 -3.87 20.13
N PHE A 342 -22.20 -4.57 20.40
CA PHE A 342 -21.06 -4.00 21.13
C PHE A 342 -20.39 -2.85 20.40
N PHE A 343 -20.12 -3.02 19.08
CA PHE A 343 -19.49 -1.97 18.27
C PHE A 343 -20.49 -0.90 17.80
N GLY A 344 -21.78 -1.20 17.82
CA GLY A 344 -22.85 -0.25 17.53
C GLY A 344 -22.87 0.27 16.08
N TYR A 345 -23.51 1.40 15.88
CA TYR A 345 -23.69 2.08 14.60
C TYR A 345 -23.91 3.57 14.81
N SER A 346 -23.79 4.39 13.77
CA SER A 346 -24.18 5.80 13.82
C SER A 346 -25.64 5.99 13.39
N GLY A 347 -26.32 7.01 13.91
CA GLY A 347 -27.74 7.30 13.63
C GLY A 347 -28.70 6.56 14.57
N ASP A 348 -30.02 6.70 14.32
CA ASP A 348 -31.07 6.28 15.25
C ASP A 348 -31.35 4.77 15.25
N ARG A 349 -31.09 4.09 14.13
CA ARG A 349 -31.25 2.64 14.00
C ARG A 349 -30.19 2.02 13.09
N VAL A 350 -29.99 0.72 13.24
CA VAL A 350 -29.12 -0.02 12.33
C VAL A 350 -29.73 -0.14 10.94
N LYS A 351 -28.91 0.15 9.92
CA LYS A 351 -29.20 -0.08 8.51
C LYS A 351 -27.98 -0.82 7.94
N GLY A 352 -28.00 -2.16 8.05
CA GLY A 352 -26.81 -2.97 7.89
C GLY A 352 -26.79 -3.86 6.65
N LEU A 353 -25.56 -4.21 6.23
CA LEU A 353 -25.30 -5.26 5.25
C LEU A 353 -24.50 -6.38 5.89
N ILE A 354 -24.87 -7.63 5.61
CA ILE A 354 -24.12 -8.82 5.99
C ILE A 354 -23.68 -9.54 4.71
N PHE A 355 -22.36 -9.76 4.56
CA PHE A 355 -21.81 -10.50 3.43
C PHE A 355 -21.47 -11.93 3.82
N CYS A 356 -22.02 -12.90 3.12
CA CYS A 356 -21.78 -14.34 3.30
C CYS A 356 -21.13 -14.95 2.05
N SER A 357 -20.51 -16.11 2.23
CA SER A 357 -19.88 -16.85 1.13
C SER A 357 -20.88 -17.64 0.27
N ARG A 358 -22.00 -18.07 0.85
CA ARG A 358 -22.94 -19.03 0.25
C ARG A 358 -24.38 -18.64 0.51
N ILE A 359 -25.27 -18.96 -0.44
CA ILE A 359 -26.69 -18.66 -0.33
C ILE A 359 -27.38 -19.52 0.74
N ASP A 360 -27.01 -20.78 0.87
CA ASP A 360 -27.53 -21.68 1.90
C ASP A 360 -27.14 -21.20 3.32
N GLU A 361 -25.88 -20.77 3.52
CA GLU A 361 -25.42 -20.13 4.74
C GLU A 361 -26.25 -18.86 5.05
N ALA A 362 -26.39 -17.98 4.08
CA ALA A 362 -27.14 -16.74 4.25
C ALA A 362 -28.60 -16.96 4.68
N ARG A 363 -29.27 -17.96 4.10
CA ARG A 363 -30.66 -18.31 4.43
C ARG A 363 -30.80 -18.87 5.85
N GLU A 364 -29.91 -19.78 6.25
CA GLU A 364 -29.90 -20.36 7.58
C GLU A 364 -29.61 -19.30 8.64
N LEU A 365 -28.61 -18.45 8.40
CA LEU A 365 -28.30 -17.33 9.28
C LEU A 365 -29.46 -16.35 9.40
N SER A 366 -30.12 -15.99 8.30
CA SER A 366 -31.28 -15.10 8.31
C SER A 366 -32.42 -15.67 9.17
N THR A 367 -32.72 -16.96 9.05
CA THR A 367 -33.73 -17.63 9.87
C THR A 367 -33.40 -17.49 11.36
N LYS A 368 -32.17 -17.82 11.74
CA LYS A 368 -31.71 -17.75 13.12
C LYS A 368 -31.64 -16.33 13.68
N PHE A 369 -31.21 -15.35 12.89
CA PHE A 369 -31.23 -13.94 13.29
C PHE A 369 -32.65 -13.43 13.51
N ASN A 370 -33.61 -13.81 12.64
CA ASN A 370 -35.00 -13.42 12.76
C ASN A 370 -35.67 -14.07 13.99
N GLU A 371 -35.36 -15.35 14.30
CA GLU A 371 -35.80 -16.03 15.51
C GLU A 371 -35.31 -15.34 16.80
N LYS A 372 -34.17 -14.68 16.74
CA LYS A 372 -33.55 -13.94 17.86
C LYS A 372 -33.91 -12.42 17.88
N GLY A 373 -34.82 -11.99 16.99
CA GLY A 373 -35.40 -10.67 17.02
C GLY A 373 -34.82 -9.63 16.05
N TRP A 374 -33.80 -9.97 15.25
CA TRP A 374 -33.40 -9.12 14.12
C TRP A 374 -34.39 -9.22 12.97
N ARG A 375 -34.47 -8.18 12.15
CA ARG A 375 -35.31 -8.16 10.94
C ARG A 375 -34.37 -8.25 9.73
N THR A 376 -34.17 -9.47 9.23
CA THR A 376 -33.21 -9.71 8.14
C THR A 376 -33.91 -10.28 6.90
N LEU A 377 -33.37 -9.98 5.71
CA LEU A 377 -33.79 -10.53 4.43
C LEU A 377 -32.55 -10.95 3.62
N VAL A 378 -32.62 -12.13 3.00
CA VAL A 378 -31.55 -12.59 2.09
C VAL A 378 -31.85 -12.14 0.67
N LEU A 379 -30.83 -11.60 0.00
CA LEU A 379 -30.86 -11.32 -1.42
C LEU A 379 -29.75 -12.08 -2.15
N SER A 380 -30.12 -12.65 -3.30
CA SER A 380 -29.23 -13.45 -4.15
C SER A 380 -29.29 -13.00 -5.61
N GLY A 381 -28.42 -13.53 -6.45
CA GLY A 381 -28.38 -13.24 -7.88
C GLY A 381 -29.68 -13.59 -8.62
N SER A 382 -30.46 -14.56 -8.11
CA SER A 382 -31.72 -15.01 -8.69
C SER A 382 -32.94 -14.10 -8.39
N ASP A 383 -32.80 -13.15 -7.43
CA ASP A 383 -33.92 -12.30 -7.04
C ASP A 383 -34.21 -11.22 -8.09
N SER A 384 -35.52 -10.94 -8.29
CA SER A 384 -35.96 -9.93 -9.26
C SER A 384 -35.50 -8.50 -8.86
N GLU A 385 -35.39 -7.61 -9.86
CA GLU A 385 -35.08 -6.19 -9.60
C GLU A 385 -36.16 -5.54 -8.69
N ALA A 386 -37.41 -5.95 -8.81
CA ALA A 386 -38.50 -5.43 -7.98
C ALA A 386 -38.32 -5.87 -6.51
N THR A 387 -38.00 -7.14 -6.28
CA THR A 387 -37.72 -7.68 -4.92
C THR A 387 -36.58 -6.93 -4.25
N ARG A 388 -35.50 -6.68 -5.01
CA ARG A 388 -34.33 -5.96 -4.50
C ARG A 388 -34.65 -4.49 -4.17
N ALA A 389 -35.45 -3.83 -5.02
CA ALA A 389 -35.84 -2.45 -4.80
C ALA A 389 -36.68 -2.31 -3.52
N VAL A 390 -37.66 -3.20 -3.32
CA VAL A 390 -38.51 -3.23 -2.10
C VAL A 390 -37.63 -3.50 -0.86
N ALA A 391 -36.70 -4.44 -0.91
CA ALA A 391 -35.81 -4.73 0.21
C ALA A 391 -34.91 -3.52 0.58
N ILE A 392 -34.39 -2.81 -0.41
CA ILE A 392 -33.62 -1.59 -0.23
C ILE A 392 -34.46 -0.48 0.40
N GLU A 393 -35.67 -0.28 -0.08
CA GLU A 393 -36.61 0.71 0.45
C GLU A 393 -36.99 0.41 1.92
N ARG A 394 -37.21 -0.85 2.26
CA ARG A 394 -37.41 -1.31 3.64
C ARG A 394 -36.19 -1.13 4.54
N LEU A 395 -34.96 -1.28 4.02
CA LEU A 395 -33.73 -1.03 4.77
C LEU A 395 -33.52 0.47 5.00
N ALA A 396 -33.72 1.29 3.98
CA ALA A 396 -33.53 2.73 4.03
C ALA A 396 -34.62 3.47 4.82
N GLY A 397 -35.88 3.00 4.74
CA GLY A 397 -37.04 3.62 5.37
C GLY A 397 -37.03 3.52 6.92
N ASP A 398 -37.68 4.46 7.57
CA ASP A 398 -37.73 4.54 9.04
C ASP A 398 -39.09 4.11 9.62
N GLU A 399 -40.05 3.70 8.79
CA GLU A 399 -41.35 3.19 9.21
C GLU A 399 -41.21 1.86 9.98
N ALA A 400 -41.60 1.88 11.26
CA ALA A 400 -41.20 0.88 12.26
C ALA A 400 -41.75 -0.55 12.01
N GLU A 401 -42.91 -0.70 11.32
CA GLU A 401 -43.52 -2.03 11.17
C GLU A 401 -42.90 -2.89 10.08
N ASP A 402 -42.34 -2.30 9.01
CA ASP A 402 -41.79 -3.03 7.85
C ASP A 402 -40.30 -2.83 7.60
N ALA A 403 -39.60 -2.08 8.46
CA ALA A 403 -38.19 -1.79 8.32
C ALA A 403 -37.33 -3.05 8.51
N LEU A 404 -36.28 -3.18 7.69
CA LEU A 404 -35.23 -4.19 7.86
C LEU A 404 -34.06 -3.63 8.65
N ASP A 405 -33.46 -4.44 9.51
CA ASP A 405 -32.22 -4.12 10.19
C ASP A 405 -31.01 -4.48 9.31
N TYR A 406 -31.07 -5.65 8.62
CA TYR A 406 -30.00 -6.08 7.75
C TYR A 406 -30.51 -6.73 6.46
N ILE A 407 -29.75 -6.51 5.40
CA ILE A 407 -29.83 -7.33 4.18
C ILE A 407 -28.61 -8.25 4.18
N ILE A 408 -28.84 -9.56 4.07
CA ILE A 408 -27.79 -10.57 3.95
C ILE A 408 -27.58 -10.85 2.47
N SER A 409 -26.35 -10.75 1.99
CA SER A 409 -26.03 -10.83 0.57
C SER A 409 -24.90 -11.81 0.26
N VAL A 410 -25.04 -12.48 -0.88
CA VAL A 410 -23.99 -13.29 -1.51
C VAL A 410 -23.76 -12.73 -2.91
N ASP A 411 -22.61 -12.13 -3.15
CA ASP A 411 -22.08 -11.62 -4.43
C ASP A 411 -22.88 -10.54 -5.19
N ILE A 412 -24.09 -10.16 -4.76
CA ILE A 412 -24.92 -9.22 -5.51
C ILE A 412 -24.74 -7.74 -5.15
N PHE A 413 -24.25 -7.45 -3.96
CA PHE A 413 -24.02 -6.07 -3.51
C PHE A 413 -22.62 -5.57 -3.81
N SER A 414 -21.80 -6.33 -4.53
CA SER A 414 -20.50 -5.85 -5.04
C SER A 414 -20.68 -4.78 -6.13
N GLU A 415 -21.81 -4.76 -6.87
CA GLU A 415 -22.08 -3.78 -7.93
C GLU A 415 -23.55 -3.32 -7.95
N GLY A 416 -23.77 -2.00 -8.15
CA GLY A 416 -25.07 -1.46 -8.56
C GLY A 416 -26.14 -1.23 -7.50
N VAL A 417 -25.84 -1.35 -6.21
CA VAL A 417 -26.77 -0.99 -5.13
C VAL A 417 -26.34 0.32 -4.48
N ASP A 418 -27.27 1.25 -4.36
CA ASP A 418 -27.07 2.57 -3.79
C ASP A 418 -27.95 2.75 -2.57
N VAL A 419 -27.39 2.57 -1.38
CA VAL A 419 -28.05 2.84 -0.09
C VAL A 419 -27.05 3.67 0.75
N PRO A 420 -27.05 4.99 0.61
CA PRO A 420 -26.15 5.87 1.36
C PRO A 420 -26.29 5.74 2.89
N GLU A 421 -27.46 5.36 3.36
CA GLU A 421 -27.83 5.26 4.77
C GLU A 421 -27.20 4.07 5.50
N ILE A 422 -26.53 3.14 4.80
CA ILE A 422 -25.85 2.00 5.45
C ILE A 422 -24.83 2.52 6.48
N ASN A 423 -25.02 2.11 7.74
CA ASN A 423 -24.22 2.53 8.88
C ASN A 423 -23.48 1.38 9.58
N GLN A 424 -23.77 0.12 9.21
CA GLN A 424 -23.03 -1.04 9.68
C GLN A 424 -22.83 -2.06 8.56
N VAL A 425 -21.62 -2.64 8.47
CA VAL A 425 -21.27 -3.69 7.52
C VAL A 425 -20.65 -4.86 8.28
N ILE A 426 -21.19 -6.06 8.10
CA ILE A 426 -20.68 -7.28 8.71
C ILE A 426 -20.15 -8.21 7.62
N MET A 427 -18.88 -8.60 7.72
CA MET A 427 -18.23 -9.52 6.79
C MET A 427 -18.07 -10.89 7.43
N LEU A 428 -18.84 -11.88 6.94
CA LEU A 428 -18.80 -13.28 7.36
C LEU A 428 -18.12 -14.18 6.32
N ARG A 429 -17.38 -13.60 5.39
CA ARG A 429 -16.72 -14.31 4.29
C ARG A 429 -15.24 -13.96 4.23
N PRO A 430 -14.36 -14.92 3.78
CA PRO A 430 -12.96 -14.61 3.57
C PRO A 430 -12.78 -13.54 2.50
N THR A 431 -11.80 -12.67 2.69
CA THR A 431 -11.37 -11.72 1.67
C THR A 431 -10.56 -12.45 0.61
N GLU A 432 -11.12 -12.64 -0.56
CA GLU A 432 -10.47 -13.31 -1.70
C GLU A 432 -9.72 -12.33 -2.61
N SER A 433 -10.15 -11.06 -2.62
CA SER A 433 -9.59 -10.01 -3.45
C SER A 433 -9.70 -8.65 -2.75
N PRO A 434 -8.63 -7.84 -2.74
CA PRO A 434 -8.68 -6.46 -2.25
C PRO A 434 -9.75 -5.63 -2.97
N VAL A 435 -9.95 -5.85 -4.26
CA VAL A 435 -10.94 -5.13 -5.08
C VAL A 435 -12.36 -5.39 -4.60
N ILE A 436 -12.72 -6.67 -4.39
CA ILE A 436 -14.07 -7.05 -3.90
C ILE A 436 -14.29 -6.50 -2.49
N PHE A 437 -13.28 -6.59 -1.63
CA PHE A 437 -13.35 -6.05 -0.29
C PHE A 437 -13.65 -4.54 -0.29
N ILE A 438 -12.91 -3.76 -1.07
CA ILE A 438 -13.11 -2.33 -1.21
C ILE A 438 -14.48 -2.00 -1.83
N GLN A 439 -14.97 -2.80 -2.77
CA GLN A 439 -16.31 -2.62 -3.33
C GLN A 439 -17.42 -2.84 -2.29
N GLN A 440 -17.26 -3.84 -1.43
CA GLN A 440 -18.19 -4.13 -0.33
C GLN A 440 -18.15 -3.05 0.74
N LEU A 441 -16.94 -2.68 1.18
CA LEU A 441 -16.70 -1.58 2.12
C LEU A 441 -17.31 -0.27 1.59
N GLY A 442 -17.02 0.05 0.33
CA GLY A 442 -17.46 1.28 -0.33
C GLY A 442 -18.98 1.48 -0.39
N ARG A 443 -19.78 0.42 -0.18
CA ARG A 443 -21.24 0.56 -0.09
C ARG A 443 -21.68 1.33 1.14
N GLY A 444 -20.97 1.16 2.26
CA GLY A 444 -21.19 1.92 3.48
C GLY A 444 -20.55 3.29 3.49
N LEU A 445 -19.56 3.58 2.64
CA LEU A 445 -18.78 4.82 2.74
C LEU A 445 -19.41 6.06 2.09
N ARG A 446 -20.65 6.01 1.65
CA ARG A 446 -21.35 7.20 1.15
C ARG A 446 -21.81 8.06 2.30
N LYS A 447 -21.68 9.38 2.13
CA LYS A 447 -22.21 10.34 3.09
C LYS A 447 -23.74 10.38 3.02
N ALA A 448 -24.41 10.37 4.16
CA ALA A 448 -25.85 10.57 4.32
C ALA A 448 -26.11 11.53 5.47
N GLU A 449 -27.34 12.12 5.52
CA GLU A 449 -27.65 13.25 6.42
C GLU A 449 -27.51 12.89 7.90
N ASP A 450 -27.98 11.73 8.31
CA ASP A 450 -27.95 11.28 9.72
C ASP A 450 -26.86 10.24 10.02
N LYS A 451 -25.81 10.20 9.19
CA LYS A 451 -24.73 9.24 9.32
C LYS A 451 -23.38 9.91 9.48
N GLU A 452 -22.78 9.78 10.67
CA GLU A 452 -21.47 10.34 10.97
C GLU A 452 -20.32 9.39 10.57
N TYR A 453 -20.52 8.09 10.75
CA TYR A 453 -19.53 7.04 10.41
C TYR A 453 -20.21 5.70 10.08
N VAL A 454 -19.40 4.79 9.58
CA VAL A 454 -19.81 3.38 9.34
C VAL A 454 -19.00 2.46 10.22
N VAL A 455 -19.65 1.52 10.85
CA VAL A 455 -18.98 0.43 11.57
C VAL A 455 -18.83 -0.77 10.65
N VAL A 456 -17.62 -1.26 10.50
CA VAL A 456 -17.30 -2.46 9.71
C VAL A 456 -16.76 -3.52 10.65
N ILE A 457 -17.45 -4.66 10.72
CA ILE A 457 -17.07 -5.79 11.56
C ILE A 457 -16.68 -6.94 10.64
N ASP A 458 -15.42 -7.31 10.64
CA ASP A 458 -14.89 -8.38 9.80
C ASP A 458 -14.50 -9.59 10.66
N PHE A 459 -15.19 -10.71 10.46
CA PHE A 459 -14.95 -11.95 11.18
C PHE A 459 -13.82 -12.74 10.51
N ILE A 460 -12.62 -12.62 11.05
CA ILE A 460 -11.38 -13.17 10.50
C ILE A 460 -11.19 -14.62 10.93
N GLY A 461 -11.48 -15.55 10.03
CA GLY A 461 -11.20 -16.96 10.18
C GLY A 461 -9.72 -17.32 9.95
N ASN A 462 -9.40 -18.60 9.96
CA ASN A 462 -8.05 -19.10 9.66
C ASN A 462 -7.84 -19.26 8.15
N TYR A 463 -7.82 -18.15 7.40
CA TYR A 463 -7.67 -18.14 5.94
C TYR A 463 -6.25 -17.77 5.53
N ARG A 464 -5.73 -18.44 4.48
CA ARG A 464 -4.40 -18.15 3.93
C ARG A 464 -4.25 -16.75 3.35
N ASN A 465 -5.34 -16.15 2.94
CA ASN A 465 -5.37 -14.86 2.24
C ASN A 465 -5.67 -13.67 3.17
N ASN A 466 -5.61 -13.85 4.50
CA ASN A 466 -5.87 -12.76 5.45
C ASN A 466 -4.94 -11.53 5.25
N PHE A 467 -3.77 -11.71 4.62
CA PHE A 467 -2.89 -10.60 4.24
C PHE A 467 -3.52 -9.64 3.20
N MET A 468 -4.57 -10.06 2.49
CA MET A 468 -5.26 -9.19 1.53
C MET A 468 -6.08 -8.10 2.20
N ILE A 469 -6.50 -8.29 3.46
CA ILE A 469 -7.25 -7.30 4.23
C ILE A 469 -6.42 -6.02 4.43
N PRO A 470 -5.22 -6.07 5.06
CA PRO A 470 -4.41 -4.87 5.19
C PRO A 470 -3.96 -4.28 3.86
N ILE A 471 -3.70 -5.07 2.82
CA ILE A 471 -3.41 -4.56 1.45
C ILE A 471 -4.61 -3.75 0.92
N ALA A 472 -5.83 -4.27 1.06
CA ALA A 472 -7.03 -3.59 0.63
C ALA A 472 -7.26 -2.26 1.39
N LEU A 473 -7.09 -2.29 2.71
CA LEU A 473 -7.29 -1.13 3.57
C LEU A 473 -6.19 -0.07 3.40
N SER A 474 -4.92 -0.47 3.20
CA SER A 474 -3.80 0.46 2.98
C SER A 474 -3.72 0.98 1.56
N GLY A 475 -4.22 0.25 0.58
CA GLY A 475 -3.98 0.52 -0.84
C GLY A 475 -2.54 0.28 -1.29
N ASP A 476 -1.68 -0.26 -0.44
CA ASP A 476 -0.28 -0.57 -0.77
C ASP A 476 -0.18 -1.86 -1.58
N LEU A 477 -0.02 -1.72 -2.88
CA LEU A 477 0.17 -2.83 -3.83
C LEU A 477 1.64 -3.23 -4.00
N SER A 478 2.57 -2.67 -3.22
CA SER A 478 3.99 -3.03 -3.29
C SER A 478 4.25 -4.48 -2.87
N TYR A 479 3.30 -5.10 -2.17
CA TYR A 479 3.44 -6.42 -1.53
C TYR A 479 4.67 -6.50 -0.60
N ASN A 480 5.07 -5.36 -0.03
CA ASN A 480 6.12 -5.33 0.96
C ASN A 480 5.58 -5.84 2.30
N LYS A 481 6.10 -6.99 2.77
CA LYS A 481 5.65 -7.61 4.02
C LYS A 481 5.77 -6.68 5.23
N ASP A 482 6.79 -5.84 5.26
CA ASP A 482 7.03 -4.93 6.38
C ASP A 482 6.04 -3.77 6.40
N ASN A 483 5.74 -3.20 5.23
CA ASN A 483 4.68 -2.18 5.11
C ASN A 483 3.33 -2.75 5.54
N ILE A 484 3.01 -3.97 5.11
CA ILE A 484 1.75 -4.63 5.48
C ILE A 484 1.69 -4.88 6.99
N ARG A 485 2.79 -5.37 7.62
CA ARG A 485 2.86 -5.60 9.06
C ARG A 485 2.74 -4.30 9.85
N ARG A 486 3.47 -3.27 9.42
CA ARG A 486 3.40 -1.93 10.00
C ARG A 486 1.97 -1.40 9.98
N TYR A 487 1.28 -1.54 8.86
CA TYR A 487 -0.11 -1.13 8.74
C TYR A 487 -1.04 -1.87 9.71
N VAL A 488 -0.85 -3.17 9.91
CA VAL A 488 -1.62 -3.97 10.87
C VAL A 488 -1.36 -3.53 12.31
N THR A 489 -0.14 -3.14 12.64
CA THR A 489 0.25 -2.71 14.00
C THR A 489 -0.20 -1.28 14.30
N GLU A 490 0.08 -0.35 13.38
CA GLU A 490 -0.19 1.07 13.56
C GLU A 490 -1.67 1.44 13.30
N GLY A 491 -2.41 0.59 12.55
CA GLY A 491 -3.86 0.67 12.34
C GLY A 491 -4.37 2.07 12.05
N GLY A 492 -5.13 2.60 12.99
CA GLY A 492 -5.79 3.91 12.84
C GLY A 492 -4.87 5.14 12.81
N ARG A 493 -3.54 5.00 13.01
CA ARG A 493 -2.59 6.13 12.87
C ARG A 493 -2.23 6.41 11.41
N VAL A 494 -2.46 5.46 10.52
CA VAL A 494 -2.03 5.52 9.11
C VAL A 494 -3.18 5.89 8.18
N ILE A 495 -4.44 5.82 8.64
CA ILE A 495 -5.60 6.13 7.80
C ILE A 495 -5.94 7.62 7.90
N PRO A 496 -6.15 8.28 6.73
CA PRO A 496 -6.58 9.67 6.72
C PRO A 496 -7.98 9.87 7.33
N GLY A 497 -8.19 11.02 7.93
CA GLY A 497 -9.48 11.43 8.46
C GLY A 497 -9.81 10.87 9.85
N ALA A 498 -11.10 10.71 10.16
CA ALA A 498 -11.60 10.21 11.44
C ALA A 498 -11.82 8.68 11.47
N SER A 499 -11.29 7.96 10.48
CA SER A 499 -11.42 6.51 10.40
C SER A 499 -10.42 5.79 11.30
N THR A 500 -10.80 4.61 11.77
CA THR A 500 -9.94 3.76 12.62
C THR A 500 -9.95 2.32 12.14
N ILE A 501 -8.82 1.64 12.33
CA ILE A 501 -8.71 0.19 12.13
C ILE A 501 -8.23 -0.43 13.41
N HIS A 502 -8.90 -1.49 13.82
CA HIS A 502 -8.54 -2.28 14.98
C HIS A 502 -8.62 -3.77 14.66
N PHE A 503 -7.58 -4.51 15.02
CA PHE A 503 -7.56 -5.98 14.97
C PHE A 503 -7.44 -6.52 16.41
N ASP A 504 -8.22 -7.51 16.75
CA ASP A 504 -8.00 -8.24 18.00
C ASP A 504 -6.67 -9.04 17.93
N GLU A 505 -6.17 -9.45 19.07
CA GLU A 505 -4.85 -10.10 19.18
C GLU A 505 -4.74 -11.37 18.32
N VAL A 506 -5.79 -12.20 18.31
CA VAL A 506 -5.79 -13.46 17.56
C VAL A 506 -5.89 -13.20 16.05
N SER A 507 -6.73 -12.25 15.62
CA SER A 507 -6.83 -11.84 14.21
C SER A 507 -5.52 -11.27 13.71
N ARG A 508 -4.83 -10.44 14.51
CA ARG A 508 -3.51 -9.89 14.20
C ARG A 508 -2.48 -11.01 13.99
N LYS A 509 -2.44 -11.99 14.88
CA LYS A 509 -1.58 -13.18 14.73
C LYS A 509 -1.89 -13.95 13.44
N ARG A 510 -3.17 -14.19 13.14
CA ARG A 510 -3.59 -14.86 11.90
C ARG A 510 -3.16 -14.09 10.64
N ILE A 511 -3.26 -12.76 10.67
CA ILE A 511 -2.80 -11.91 9.56
C ILE A 511 -1.28 -11.98 9.43
N PHE A 512 -0.52 -11.87 10.52
CA PHE A 512 0.94 -12.00 10.49
C PHE A 512 1.39 -13.36 9.95
N GLN A 513 0.79 -14.45 10.40
CA GLN A 513 1.07 -15.79 9.87
C GLN A 513 0.74 -15.89 8.37
N ALA A 514 -0.35 -15.28 7.92
CA ALA A 514 -0.70 -15.25 6.51
C ALA A 514 0.34 -14.44 5.69
N ILE A 515 0.83 -13.30 6.20
CA ILE A 515 1.89 -12.49 5.57
C ILE A 515 3.20 -13.30 5.50
N ASP A 516 3.58 -13.97 6.59
CA ASP A 516 4.82 -14.73 6.65
C ASP A 516 4.82 -15.90 5.67
N ASN A 517 3.69 -16.59 5.55
CA ASN A 517 3.51 -17.71 4.62
C ASN A 517 3.26 -17.31 3.16
N ALA A 518 2.94 -16.04 2.88
CA ALA A 518 2.65 -15.57 1.53
C ALA A 518 3.93 -15.52 0.67
N ASN A 519 3.85 -16.06 -0.55
CA ASN A 519 4.92 -15.98 -1.54
C ASN A 519 4.65 -14.84 -2.53
N PHE A 520 5.12 -13.65 -2.23
CA PHE A 520 4.99 -12.49 -3.11
C PHE A 520 6.01 -12.45 -4.26
N SER A 521 6.97 -13.38 -4.28
CA SER A 521 7.92 -13.55 -5.41
C SER A 521 7.46 -14.63 -6.40
N ASP A 522 6.18 -15.03 -6.36
CA ASP A 522 5.59 -15.95 -7.33
C ASP A 522 5.56 -15.33 -8.74
N ILE A 523 6.00 -16.10 -9.75
CA ILE A 523 6.11 -15.62 -11.13
C ILE A 523 4.75 -15.19 -11.71
N LYS A 524 3.66 -15.87 -11.31
CA LYS A 524 2.33 -15.52 -11.79
C LYS A 524 1.92 -14.14 -11.28
N LEU A 525 2.14 -13.87 -10.00
CA LEU A 525 1.87 -12.57 -9.38
C LEU A 525 2.74 -11.47 -10.00
N ILE A 526 4.05 -11.72 -10.17
CA ILE A 526 4.98 -10.79 -10.83
C ILE A 526 4.49 -10.43 -12.24
N ARG A 527 4.12 -11.42 -13.04
CA ARG A 527 3.63 -11.19 -14.40
C ARG A 527 2.32 -10.42 -14.43
N GLU A 528 1.42 -10.71 -13.52
CA GLU A 528 0.14 -10.02 -13.40
C GLU A 528 0.34 -8.53 -13.10
N ASN A 529 1.14 -8.20 -12.08
CA ASN A 529 1.44 -6.82 -11.71
C ASN A 529 2.20 -6.07 -12.82
N TYR A 530 3.21 -6.71 -13.43
CA TYR A 530 3.90 -6.14 -14.59
C TYR A 530 2.93 -5.82 -15.73
N THR A 531 2.04 -6.76 -16.07
CA THR A 531 1.08 -6.58 -17.15
C THR A 531 0.10 -5.45 -16.82
N ASN A 532 -0.34 -5.33 -15.58
CA ASN A 532 -1.21 -4.23 -15.13
C ASN A 532 -0.49 -2.88 -15.31
N LEU A 533 0.75 -2.78 -14.88
CA LEU A 533 1.55 -1.56 -15.01
C LEU A 533 1.82 -1.22 -16.50
N LYS A 534 2.24 -2.20 -17.31
CA LYS A 534 2.42 -2.01 -18.76
C LYS A 534 1.13 -1.51 -19.42
N ASN A 535 0.00 -2.13 -19.09
CA ASN A 535 -1.30 -1.76 -19.62
C ASN A 535 -1.70 -0.33 -19.24
N LYS A 536 -1.40 0.08 -18.01
CA LYS A 536 -1.65 1.43 -17.52
C LYS A 536 -0.82 2.48 -18.26
N LEU A 537 0.45 2.18 -18.52
CA LEU A 537 1.41 3.08 -19.17
C LEU A 537 1.32 3.08 -20.70
N GLY A 538 0.92 1.96 -21.31
CA GLY A 538 0.93 1.78 -22.77
C GLY A 538 2.29 1.47 -23.37
N HIS A 539 3.32 1.28 -22.55
CA HIS A 539 4.68 0.92 -22.98
C HIS A 539 5.34 0.00 -21.93
N ILE A 540 6.49 -0.58 -22.27
CA ILE A 540 7.29 -1.35 -21.32
C ILE A 540 7.71 -0.43 -20.17
N PRO A 541 7.36 -0.74 -18.90
CA PRO A 541 7.71 0.09 -17.76
C PRO A 541 9.22 0.25 -17.58
N ALA A 542 9.66 1.45 -17.25
CA ALA A 542 11.00 1.67 -16.72
C ALA A 542 11.07 1.24 -15.25
N LEU A 543 12.27 1.02 -14.70
CA LEU A 543 12.43 0.62 -13.29
C LEU A 543 11.81 1.64 -12.32
N ALA A 544 11.93 2.92 -12.60
CA ALA A 544 11.35 4.00 -11.79
C ALA A 544 9.80 4.01 -11.82
N ASP A 545 9.18 3.45 -12.86
CA ASP A 545 7.72 3.44 -12.95
C ASP A 545 7.08 2.51 -11.91
N PHE A 546 7.76 1.44 -11.52
CA PHE A 546 7.29 0.55 -10.45
C PHE A 546 7.15 1.29 -9.11
N ASP A 547 8.12 2.12 -8.76
CA ASP A 547 8.08 2.92 -7.54
C ASP A 547 7.06 4.05 -7.64
N LYS A 548 7.04 4.75 -8.78
CA LYS A 548 6.17 5.89 -9.03
C LYS A 548 4.68 5.54 -8.98
N TYR A 549 4.31 4.40 -9.54
CA TYR A 549 2.91 3.98 -9.64
C TYR A 549 2.49 2.95 -8.59
N GLY A 550 3.43 2.45 -7.77
CA GLY A 550 3.17 1.64 -6.57
C GLY A 550 2.52 0.27 -6.82
N GLU A 551 2.63 -0.28 -8.05
CA GLU A 551 1.96 -1.54 -8.40
C GLU A 551 2.67 -2.78 -7.81
N MET A 552 4.01 -2.77 -7.75
CA MET A 552 4.84 -3.85 -7.20
C MET A 552 6.25 -3.34 -6.99
N ASP A 553 6.92 -3.78 -5.92
CA ASP A 553 8.34 -3.55 -5.77
C ASP A 553 9.13 -4.40 -6.77
N VAL A 554 9.85 -3.75 -7.71
CA VAL A 554 10.62 -4.44 -8.75
C VAL A 554 11.73 -5.36 -8.20
N LEU A 555 12.17 -5.14 -6.95
CA LEU A 555 13.12 -6.02 -6.26
C LEU A 555 12.60 -7.47 -6.18
N ARG A 556 11.25 -7.70 -6.23
CA ARG A 556 10.67 -9.04 -6.32
C ARG A 556 11.11 -9.80 -7.57
N ILE A 557 11.36 -9.10 -8.67
CA ILE A 557 11.92 -9.68 -9.89
C ILE A 557 13.40 -10.04 -9.67
N PHE A 558 14.15 -9.17 -9.01
CA PHE A 558 15.58 -9.39 -8.75
C PHE A 558 15.81 -10.55 -7.78
N ASP A 559 14.98 -10.67 -6.75
CA ASP A 559 15.06 -11.73 -5.74
C ASP A 559 14.56 -13.10 -6.26
N ASN A 560 13.82 -13.12 -7.37
CA ASN A 560 13.35 -14.37 -7.93
C ASN A 560 14.51 -15.19 -8.47
N ASN A 561 14.66 -16.43 -7.97
CA ASN A 561 15.79 -17.31 -8.29
C ASN A 561 15.96 -17.63 -9.80
N SER A 562 14.86 -17.61 -10.55
CA SER A 562 14.88 -17.94 -12.00
C SER A 562 15.09 -16.71 -12.89
N LEU A 563 14.94 -15.51 -12.34
CA LEU A 563 15.01 -14.24 -13.07
C LEU A 563 16.31 -13.49 -12.76
N GLY A 564 16.43 -12.96 -11.55
CA GLY A 564 17.64 -12.26 -11.08
C GLY A 564 17.83 -10.85 -11.61
N SER A 565 17.10 -10.44 -12.64
CA SER A 565 17.10 -9.08 -13.17
C SER A 565 15.81 -8.78 -13.95
N TYR A 566 15.50 -7.49 -14.10
CA TYR A 566 14.38 -7.04 -14.93
C TYR A 566 14.64 -7.34 -16.43
N TYR A 567 15.86 -7.15 -16.90
CA TYR A 567 16.26 -7.55 -18.25
C TYR A 567 15.88 -9.00 -18.56
N LYS A 568 16.26 -9.95 -17.69
CA LYS A 568 15.94 -11.37 -17.90
C LYS A 568 14.44 -11.66 -17.85
N PHE A 569 13.69 -10.92 -17.03
CA PHE A 569 12.23 -10.97 -17.04
C PHE A 569 11.67 -10.53 -18.38
N LEU A 570 12.12 -9.39 -18.93
CA LEU A 570 11.68 -8.87 -20.21
C LEU A 570 12.01 -9.83 -21.37
N VAL A 571 13.24 -10.33 -21.45
CA VAL A 571 13.65 -11.32 -22.45
C VAL A 571 12.76 -12.57 -22.45
N LYS A 572 12.31 -12.99 -21.26
CA LYS A 572 11.55 -14.24 -21.11
C LYS A 572 10.04 -14.06 -21.34
N TYR A 573 9.47 -12.94 -20.95
CA TYR A 573 8.01 -12.77 -20.89
C TYR A 573 7.47 -11.63 -21.76
N GLU A 574 8.32 -10.69 -22.21
CA GLU A 574 7.89 -9.57 -23.04
C GLU A 574 8.23 -9.80 -24.51
N LYS A 575 7.19 -10.02 -25.31
CA LYS A 575 7.35 -10.35 -26.74
C LYS A 575 7.91 -9.18 -27.58
N GLU A 576 7.62 -7.97 -27.15
CA GLU A 576 8.05 -6.75 -27.85
C GLU A 576 9.50 -6.38 -27.52
N TYR A 577 10.11 -7.03 -26.53
CA TYR A 577 11.47 -6.74 -26.10
C TYR A 577 12.51 -7.53 -26.94
N THR A 578 13.23 -6.81 -27.77
CA THR A 578 14.15 -7.40 -28.76
C THR A 578 15.63 -7.34 -28.40
N ILE A 579 15.99 -6.57 -27.34
CA ILE A 579 17.39 -6.43 -26.90
C ILE A 579 17.91 -7.77 -26.40
N ARG A 580 19.15 -8.12 -26.85
CA ARG A 580 19.85 -9.34 -26.42
C ARG A 580 21.29 -9.01 -26.05
N LEU A 581 21.65 -9.27 -24.79
CA LEU A 581 22.97 -9.07 -24.22
C LEU A 581 23.81 -10.36 -24.34
N SER A 582 25.12 -10.22 -24.28
CA SER A 582 26.02 -11.36 -24.10
C SER A 582 25.89 -11.96 -22.69
N GLU A 583 26.35 -13.19 -22.52
CA GLU A 583 26.33 -13.86 -21.20
C GLU A 583 27.08 -13.07 -20.12
N ALA A 584 28.19 -12.42 -20.48
CA ALA A 584 28.96 -11.60 -19.58
C ALA A 584 28.20 -10.35 -19.14
N GLU A 585 27.57 -9.64 -20.08
CA GLU A 585 26.71 -8.47 -19.82
C GLU A 585 25.50 -8.83 -18.98
N GLU A 586 24.83 -9.97 -19.29
CA GLU A 586 23.70 -10.47 -18.47
C GLU A 586 24.14 -10.71 -17.03
N LYS A 587 25.35 -11.25 -16.81
CA LYS A 587 25.87 -11.50 -15.46
C LYS A 587 26.18 -10.22 -14.71
N VAL A 588 26.66 -9.19 -15.38
CA VAL A 588 26.84 -7.86 -14.76
C VAL A 588 25.50 -7.27 -14.39
N ILE A 589 24.49 -7.29 -15.26
CA ILE A 589 23.15 -6.81 -14.94
C ILE A 589 22.53 -7.60 -13.78
N GLU A 590 22.68 -8.93 -13.74
CA GLU A 590 22.21 -9.75 -12.62
C GLU A 590 22.91 -9.38 -11.31
N PHE A 591 24.24 -9.19 -11.33
CA PHE A 591 25.02 -8.80 -10.17
C PHE A 591 24.55 -7.44 -9.61
N VAL A 592 24.47 -6.42 -10.45
CA VAL A 592 24.05 -5.08 -10.04
C VAL A 592 22.60 -5.11 -9.50
N SER A 593 21.70 -5.84 -10.19
CA SER A 593 20.30 -6.00 -9.76
C SER A 593 20.19 -6.61 -8.35
N LYS A 594 20.89 -7.74 -8.12
CA LYS A 594 20.77 -8.50 -6.87
C LYS A 594 21.57 -7.92 -5.71
N LYS A 595 22.71 -7.28 -5.99
CA LYS A 595 23.66 -6.89 -4.95
C LYS A 595 23.65 -5.40 -4.64
N LEU A 596 23.32 -4.55 -5.61
CA LEU A 596 23.48 -3.11 -5.49
C LEU A 596 22.19 -2.32 -5.66
N ALA A 597 21.32 -2.73 -6.56
CA ALA A 597 20.13 -1.94 -6.97
C ALA A 597 19.09 -1.73 -5.86
N SER A 598 19.15 -2.49 -4.76
CA SER A 598 18.34 -2.21 -3.56
C SER A 598 18.69 -0.87 -2.89
N GLY A 599 19.85 -0.27 -3.23
CA GLY A 599 20.28 1.02 -2.72
C GLY A 599 20.79 1.00 -1.27
N LYS A 600 21.08 -0.17 -0.69
CA LYS A 600 21.51 -0.29 0.73
C LYS A 600 22.79 0.46 1.06
N ARG A 601 23.69 0.69 0.08
CA ARG A 601 24.89 1.52 0.19
C ARG A 601 25.15 2.26 -1.11
N ILE A 602 25.54 3.53 -1.03
CA ILE A 602 25.74 4.40 -2.19
C ILE A 602 27.10 4.19 -2.88
N HIS A 603 28.11 3.73 -2.14
CA HIS A 603 29.51 3.72 -2.57
C HIS A 603 29.73 2.98 -3.91
N GLU A 604 29.24 1.75 -4.03
CA GLU A 604 29.38 0.96 -5.25
C GLU A 604 28.56 1.51 -6.42
N LEU A 605 27.35 2.02 -6.14
CA LEU A 605 26.50 2.62 -7.18
C LEU A 605 27.12 3.88 -7.75
N GLU A 606 27.64 4.74 -6.87
CA GLU A 606 28.36 5.95 -7.27
C GLU A 606 29.69 5.61 -7.97
N MET A 607 30.39 4.55 -7.54
CA MET A 607 31.55 4.03 -8.25
C MET A 607 31.18 3.65 -9.69
N LEU A 608 30.16 2.85 -9.86
CA LEU A 608 29.67 2.46 -11.21
C LEU A 608 29.27 3.69 -12.04
N LYS A 609 28.57 4.65 -11.42
CA LYS A 609 28.20 5.90 -12.09
C LYS A 609 29.40 6.71 -12.59
N ARG A 610 30.53 6.68 -11.86
CA ARG A 610 31.81 7.29 -12.29
C ARG A 610 32.45 6.49 -13.41
N LEU A 611 32.44 5.16 -13.32
CA LEU A 611 32.99 4.29 -14.37
C LEU A 611 32.28 4.46 -15.71
N LEU A 612 30.98 4.83 -15.73
CA LEU A 612 30.30 5.16 -16.99
C LEU A 612 30.90 6.39 -17.70
N LYS A 613 31.57 7.27 -16.97
CA LYS A 613 32.08 8.56 -17.50
C LYS A 613 33.60 8.65 -17.57
N TYR A 614 34.30 7.93 -16.71
CA TYR A 614 35.73 8.09 -16.53
C TYR A 614 36.45 6.73 -16.50
N GLN A 615 37.64 6.67 -17.05
CA GLN A 615 38.47 5.45 -17.06
C GLN A 615 39.55 5.44 -15.98
N HIS A 616 40.01 6.59 -15.54
CA HIS A 616 41.10 6.75 -14.60
C HIS A 616 40.74 7.73 -13.47
N GLY A 617 41.49 7.69 -12.36
CA GLY A 617 41.32 8.59 -11.21
C GLY A 617 39.99 8.40 -10.48
N ILE A 618 39.42 7.20 -10.55
CA ILE A 618 38.07 6.87 -10.10
C ILE A 618 37.94 7.05 -8.58
N MET A 619 38.93 6.61 -7.80
CA MET A 619 38.88 6.68 -6.33
C MET A 619 38.82 8.12 -5.81
N ALA A 620 39.59 9.04 -6.41
CA ALA A 620 39.55 10.44 -6.04
C ALA A 620 38.21 11.09 -6.37
N GLN A 621 37.62 10.77 -7.54
CA GLN A 621 36.33 11.28 -7.96
C GLN A 621 35.21 10.71 -7.10
N LEU A 622 35.29 9.42 -6.73
CA LEU A 622 34.34 8.79 -5.82
C LEU A 622 34.34 9.48 -4.45
N LYS A 623 35.51 9.63 -3.81
CA LYS A 623 35.63 10.32 -2.50
C LYS A 623 35.03 11.72 -2.54
N LYS A 624 35.31 12.47 -3.61
CA LYS A 624 34.76 13.80 -3.80
C LYS A 624 33.24 13.77 -3.91
N SER A 625 32.70 12.91 -4.75
CA SER A 625 31.24 12.81 -4.97
C SER A 625 30.49 12.34 -3.74
N LEU A 626 31.03 11.35 -3.01
CA LEU A 626 30.41 10.86 -1.77
C LEU A 626 30.32 11.98 -0.72
N HIS A 627 31.34 12.80 -0.62
CA HIS A 627 31.36 13.92 0.30
C HIS A 627 30.38 15.03 -0.12
N GLU A 628 30.42 15.46 -1.40
CA GLU A 628 29.63 16.60 -1.90
C GLU A 628 28.13 16.28 -2.04
N ASN A 629 27.76 15.08 -2.48
CA ASN A 629 26.37 14.75 -2.87
C ASN A 629 25.63 13.90 -1.82
N TYR A 630 26.35 13.23 -0.92
CA TYR A 630 25.73 12.26 0.00
C TYR A 630 26.16 12.45 1.45
N ASN A 631 27.00 13.42 1.73
CA ASN A 631 27.58 13.64 3.07
C ASN A 631 28.20 12.36 3.66
N CYS A 632 28.84 11.55 2.80
CA CYS A 632 29.52 10.30 3.16
C CYS A 632 31.02 10.48 3.17
N SER A 633 31.71 9.93 4.19
CA SER A 633 33.15 9.76 4.21
C SER A 633 33.53 8.33 3.85
N MET A 634 34.69 8.13 3.25
CA MET A 634 35.23 6.80 2.92
C MET A 634 36.63 6.71 3.52
N ASP A 635 36.76 5.98 4.62
CA ASP A 635 38.04 5.63 5.23
C ASP A 635 38.72 4.49 4.46
N ASP A 636 39.87 4.04 4.96
CA ASP A 636 40.67 3.03 4.26
C ASP A 636 40.03 1.65 4.27
N ASP A 637 39.32 1.27 5.35
CA ASP A 637 38.62 -0.01 5.45
C ASP A 637 37.40 -0.03 4.50
N CYS A 638 36.63 1.08 4.43
CA CYS A 638 35.57 1.24 3.48
C CYS A 638 36.06 1.22 2.03
N ALA A 639 37.15 1.94 1.74
CA ALA A 639 37.74 1.96 0.41
C ALA A 639 38.18 0.56 -0.05
N GLU A 640 38.83 -0.21 0.82
CA GLU A 640 39.24 -1.59 0.53
C GLU A 640 38.05 -2.50 0.33
N ASN A 641 37.00 -2.40 1.16
CA ASN A 641 35.79 -3.18 1.02
C ASN A 641 35.08 -2.88 -0.33
N VAL A 642 34.95 -1.60 -0.70
CA VAL A 642 34.35 -1.18 -1.98
C VAL A 642 35.16 -1.72 -3.17
N VAL A 643 36.48 -1.61 -3.11
CA VAL A 643 37.36 -2.17 -4.14
C VAL A 643 37.20 -3.67 -4.24
N ASN A 644 37.17 -4.40 -3.11
CA ASN A 644 36.99 -5.84 -3.08
C ASN A 644 35.61 -6.26 -3.68
N MET A 645 34.57 -5.46 -3.47
CA MET A 645 33.29 -5.65 -4.14
C MET A 645 33.41 -5.49 -5.66
N MET A 646 34.10 -4.45 -6.13
CA MET A 646 34.20 -4.09 -7.53
C MET A 646 35.23 -4.93 -8.31
N THR A 647 36.11 -5.66 -7.61
CA THR A 647 37.08 -6.61 -8.20
C THR A 647 36.67 -8.07 -8.03
N ASN A 648 35.48 -8.34 -7.50
CA ASN A 648 34.98 -9.67 -7.19
C ASN A 648 35.83 -10.42 -6.14
N GLU A 649 36.54 -9.69 -5.28
CA GLU A 649 37.35 -10.30 -4.18
C GLU A 649 36.54 -10.43 -2.86
N PHE A 650 35.52 -9.60 -2.66
CA PHE A 650 34.66 -9.62 -1.47
C PHE A 650 33.81 -10.89 -1.33
N PRO A 651 33.13 -11.42 -2.39
CA PRO A 651 32.20 -12.54 -2.27
C PRO A 651 32.85 -13.84 -1.76
N THR A 652 32.04 -14.71 -1.16
CA THR A 652 32.45 -16.08 -0.80
C THR A 652 32.86 -16.88 -2.04
N SER A 653 33.65 -17.94 -1.87
CA SER A 653 34.20 -18.73 -2.98
C SER A 653 33.17 -19.22 -4.00
N ALA A 654 31.95 -19.56 -3.56
CA ALA A 654 30.87 -19.96 -4.45
C ALA A 654 30.31 -18.79 -5.27
N ALA A 655 30.06 -17.66 -4.62
CA ALA A 655 29.57 -16.45 -5.28
C ALA A 655 30.62 -15.83 -6.20
N LYS A 656 31.91 -15.89 -5.83
CA LYS A 656 33.03 -15.45 -6.64
C LYS A 656 33.08 -16.16 -7.99
N LYS A 657 32.81 -17.48 -8.02
CA LYS A 657 32.70 -18.24 -9.28
C LYS A 657 31.51 -17.81 -10.11
N THR A 658 30.35 -17.58 -9.47
CA THR A 658 29.12 -17.20 -10.16
C THR A 658 29.26 -15.85 -10.87
N TYR A 659 29.97 -14.91 -10.26
CA TYR A 659 30.15 -13.55 -10.75
C TYR A 659 31.59 -13.26 -11.19
N SER A 660 32.31 -14.28 -11.70
CA SER A 660 33.69 -14.16 -12.13
C SER A 660 33.92 -13.11 -13.23
N GLN A 661 32.87 -12.78 -14.00
CA GLN A 661 32.88 -11.76 -15.05
C GLN A 661 32.59 -10.36 -14.53
N CYS A 662 32.16 -10.21 -13.27
CA CYS A 662 31.81 -8.92 -12.65
C CYS A 662 33.04 -8.28 -12.01
N VAL A 663 34.03 -7.93 -12.84
CA VAL A 663 35.26 -7.24 -12.46
C VAL A 663 35.22 -5.86 -13.12
N PHE A 664 34.98 -4.83 -12.32
CA PHE A 664 34.80 -3.46 -12.80
C PHE A 664 36.07 -2.63 -12.74
N LEU A 665 36.94 -2.97 -11.79
CA LEU A 665 38.19 -2.27 -11.55
C LEU A 665 39.39 -3.20 -11.75
N GLU A 666 40.48 -2.62 -12.23
CA GLU A 666 41.81 -3.24 -12.22
C GLU A 666 42.84 -2.30 -11.57
N LYS A 667 43.90 -2.87 -11.01
CA LYS A 667 44.89 -2.10 -10.31
C LYS A 667 45.82 -1.43 -11.31
N GLU A 668 46.01 -0.12 -11.18
CA GLU A 668 46.91 0.70 -11.99
C GLU A 668 47.92 1.42 -11.09
N GLY A 669 49.12 0.84 -10.91
CA GLY A 669 50.12 1.37 -10.01
C GLY A 669 49.66 1.35 -8.56
N SER A 670 49.49 2.52 -7.95
CA SER A 670 48.95 2.73 -6.59
C SER A 670 47.46 3.05 -6.56
N ASP A 671 46.80 3.17 -7.74
CA ASP A 671 45.38 3.52 -7.89
C ASP A 671 44.61 2.42 -8.64
N TYR A 672 43.34 2.66 -8.95
CA TYR A 672 42.45 1.77 -9.69
C TYR A 672 41.90 2.50 -10.90
N SER A 673 41.83 1.78 -12.01
CA SER A 673 41.20 2.20 -13.25
C SER A 673 40.08 1.23 -13.65
N MET A 674 39.28 1.62 -14.66
CA MET A 674 38.28 0.73 -15.25
C MET A 674 38.94 -0.52 -15.83
N SER A 675 38.41 -1.69 -15.51
CA SER A 675 38.91 -2.93 -16.12
C SER A 675 38.67 -2.96 -17.64
N GLN A 676 39.61 -3.56 -18.37
CA GLN A 676 39.50 -3.67 -19.84
C GLN A 676 38.22 -4.41 -20.25
N SER A 677 37.88 -5.50 -19.54
CA SER A 677 36.66 -6.27 -19.85
C SER A 677 35.38 -5.49 -19.69
N PHE A 678 35.27 -4.69 -18.64
CA PHE A 678 34.11 -3.85 -18.42
C PHE A 678 34.05 -2.70 -19.44
N GLY A 679 35.20 -2.09 -19.77
CA GLY A 679 35.29 -1.06 -20.82
C GLY A 679 34.83 -1.55 -22.19
N GLU A 680 35.14 -2.83 -22.57
CA GLU A 680 34.62 -3.43 -23.79
C GLU A 680 33.09 -3.64 -23.74
N MET A 681 32.51 -4.07 -22.61
CA MET A 681 31.05 -4.22 -22.49
C MET A 681 30.33 -2.88 -22.63
N LEU A 682 30.88 -1.78 -22.12
CA LEU A 682 30.27 -0.45 -22.22
C LEU A 682 30.21 0.11 -23.67
N LYS A 683 30.87 -0.51 -24.65
CA LYS A 683 30.72 -0.17 -26.06
C LYS A 683 29.38 -0.63 -26.63
N ASN A 684 28.71 -1.57 -25.97
CA ASN A 684 27.36 -1.98 -26.33
C ASN A 684 26.38 -0.95 -25.76
N GLU A 685 25.74 -0.15 -26.60
CA GLU A 685 24.81 0.91 -26.23
C GLU A 685 23.61 0.38 -25.44
N ASP A 686 23.07 -0.77 -25.80
CA ASP A 686 21.94 -1.40 -25.11
C ASP A 686 22.34 -1.80 -23.68
N PHE A 687 23.51 -2.39 -23.51
CA PHE A 687 24.04 -2.73 -22.19
C PHE A 687 24.29 -1.47 -21.34
N TYR A 688 24.90 -0.44 -21.93
CA TYR A 688 25.15 0.84 -21.28
C TYR A 688 23.86 1.46 -20.74
N ASN A 689 22.83 1.55 -21.55
CA ASN A 689 21.55 2.15 -21.20
C ASN A 689 20.84 1.37 -20.07
N ILE A 690 20.81 0.04 -20.15
CA ILE A 690 20.20 -0.81 -19.12
C ILE A 690 20.97 -0.69 -17.79
N LEU A 691 22.30 -0.64 -17.85
CA LEU A 691 23.14 -0.50 -16.68
C LEU A 691 22.99 0.89 -16.05
N GLU A 692 22.95 1.95 -16.86
CA GLU A 692 22.75 3.33 -16.38
C GLU A 692 21.40 3.47 -15.67
N GLU A 693 20.31 2.97 -16.27
CA GLU A 693 18.98 2.95 -15.65
C GLU A 693 19.00 2.23 -14.30
N LEU A 694 19.66 1.07 -14.22
CA LEU A 694 19.73 0.28 -13.01
C LEU A 694 20.55 0.95 -11.91
N ILE A 695 21.63 1.64 -12.25
CA ILE A 695 22.42 2.45 -11.32
C ILE A 695 21.60 3.62 -10.78
N ASP A 696 20.91 4.36 -11.67
CA ASP A 696 20.09 5.51 -11.30
C ASP A 696 18.92 5.10 -10.41
N PHE A 697 18.28 3.96 -10.71
CA PHE A 697 17.28 3.35 -9.85
C PHE A 697 17.84 3.05 -8.45
N GLY A 698 19.00 2.40 -8.35
CA GLY A 698 19.64 2.09 -7.07
C GLY A 698 20.01 3.34 -6.27
N ILE A 699 20.47 4.40 -6.94
CA ILE A 699 20.78 5.70 -6.32
C ILE A 699 19.50 6.36 -5.80
N SER A 700 18.38 6.31 -6.54
CA SER A 700 17.09 6.81 -6.09
C SER A 700 16.63 6.08 -4.83
N ARG A 701 16.71 4.76 -4.84
CA ARG A 701 16.38 3.91 -3.69
C ARG A 701 17.25 4.20 -2.46
N TYR A 702 18.55 4.47 -2.65
CA TYR A 702 19.40 4.90 -1.56
C TYR A 702 18.90 6.20 -0.93
N LYS A 703 18.64 7.21 -1.75
CA LYS A 703 18.17 8.52 -1.28
C LYS A 703 16.85 8.42 -0.50
N GLU A 704 15.94 7.57 -0.95
CA GLU A 704 14.63 7.41 -0.35
C GLU A 704 14.64 6.57 0.95
N ASN A 705 15.45 5.50 0.99
CA ASN A 705 15.30 4.49 2.05
C ASN A 705 16.54 4.31 2.92
N PHE A 706 17.74 4.73 2.45
CA PHE A 706 19.01 4.42 3.12
C PHE A 706 19.93 5.63 3.34
N SER A 707 19.46 6.83 3.04
CA SER A 707 20.24 8.07 3.25
C SER A 707 20.36 8.46 4.73
N MET A 708 19.36 8.09 5.56
CA MET A 708 19.36 8.38 7.01
C MET A 708 20.12 7.29 7.77
N ARG A 709 21.45 7.34 7.69
CA ARG A 709 22.35 6.38 8.31
C ARG A 709 22.32 6.50 9.84
N TYR A 710 22.48 5.35 10.51
CA TYR A 710 22.57 5.30 11.96
C TYR A 710 23.99 5.68 12.40
N GLN A 711 24.11 6.84 13.01
CA GLN A 711 25.35 7.39 13.54
C GLN A 711 26.49 7.38 12.49
N ASP A 712 27.61 6.71 12.77
CA ASP A 712 28.80 6.60 11.91
C ASP A 712 28.83 5.33 11.04
N THR A 713 27.72 4.61 10.94
CA THR A 713 27.61 3.38 10.13
C THR A 713 26.96 3.66 8.78
N ASP A 714 27.08 2.73 7.82
CA ASP A 714 26.31 2.70 6.59
C ASP A 714 24.95 1.99 6.76
N LEU A 715 24.60 1.59 7.99
CA LEU A 715 23.35 0.93 8.32
C LEU A 715 22.26 1.96 8.66
N VAL A 716 21.00 1.62 8.39
CA VAL A 716 19.82 2.42 8.74
C VAL A 716 18.96 1.63 9.72
N LEU A 717 18.56 2.24 10.84
CA LEU A 717 17.73 1.60 11.84
C LEU A 717 16.44 1.07 11.22
N TYR A 718 16.06 -0.14 11.67
CA TYR A 718 14.82 -0.81 11.29
C TYR A 718 14.74 -1.27 9.84
N GLN A 719 15.78 -1.03 9.04
CA GLN A 719 15.92 -1.63 7.72
C GLN A 719 16.43 -3.06 7.83
N LYS A 720 16.26 -3.85 6.77
CA LYS A 720 16.62 -5.26 6.74
C LYS A 720 17.90 -5.54 5.97
N TYR A 721 18.71 -6.40 6.57
CA TYR A 721 20.01 -6.77 6.02
C TYR A 721 20.25 -8.27 6.09
N THR A 722 20.88 -8.82 5.05
CA THR A 722 21.41 -10.18 5.06
C THR A 722 22.75 -10.24 5.81
N TYR A 723 23.25 -11.43 6.08
CA TYR A 723 24.62 -11.60 6.59
C TYR A 723 25.67 -10.92 5.67
N GLU A 724 25.49 -11.06 4.34
CA GLU A 724 26.37 -10.44 3.35
C GLU A 724 26.30 -8.92 3.40
N ASP A 725 25.10 -8.36 3.51
CA ASP A 725 24.92 -6.92 3.66
C ASP A 725 25.61 -6.41 4.93
N ALA A 726 25.46 -7.11 6.06
CA ALA A 726 26.10 -6.70 7.31
C ALA A 726 27.64 -6.71 7.19
N CYS A 727 28.25 -7.77 6.63
CA CYS A 727 29.68 -7.81 6.37
C CYS A 727 30.13 -6.66 5.46
N ARG A 728 29.36 -6.37 4.41
CA ARG A 728 29.65 -5.29 3.46
C ARG A 728 29.54 -3.90 4.11
N LEU A 729 28.45 -3.61 4.81
CA LEU A 729 28.18 -2.29 5.39
C LEU A 729 28.98 -2.02 6.67
N LEU A 730 29.52 -3.06 7.31
CA LEU A 730 30.50 -2.97 8.39
C LEU A 730 31.94 -2.98 7.88
N ASN A 731 32.17 -2.82 6.59
CA ASN A 731 33.46 -2.69 5.91
C ASN A 731 34.42 -3.87 6.12
N TRP A 732 33.92 -5.10 6.26
CA TRP A 732 34.74 -6.27 6.32
C TRP A 732 35.50 -6.46 4.99
N GLU A 733 36.74 -6.94 5.10
CA GLU A 733 37.54 -7.20 3.89
C GLU A 733 36.90 -8.19 2.94
N ARG A 734 36.21 -9.21 3.49
CA ARG A 734 35.55 -10.27 2.74
C ARG A 734 34.23 -10.68 3.38
N ASN A 735 33.35 -11.18 2.55
CA ASN A 735 32.09 -11.78 3.00
C ASN A 735 32.34 -13.10 3.74
N GLU A 736 31.51 -13.39 4.73
CA GLU A 736 31.59 -14.59 5.54
C GLU A 736 30.37 -15.51 5.32
N VAL A 737 30.58 -16.81 5.34
CA VAL A 737 29.46 -17.74 5.23
C VAL A 737 28.64 -17.76 6.54
N PRO A 738 27.30 -17.86 6.47
CA PRO A 738 26.44 -17.85 7.66
C PRO A 738 26.81 -18.87 8.74
N LEU A 739 27.30 -20.04 8.34
CA LEU A 739 27.73 -21.09 9.28
C LEU A 739 28.93 -20.65 10.14
N ASN A 740 29.85 -19.85 9.59
CA ASN A 740 31.03 -19.35 10.32
C ASN A 740 30.62 -18.19 11.24
N ILE A 741 29.60 -17.41 10.88
CA ILE A 741 29.07 -16.37 11.78
C ILE A 741 28.37 -17.04 12.97
N GLY A 742 27.47 -17.99 12.73
CA GLY A 742 26.87 -18.84 13.77
C GLY A 742 26.24 -18.05 14.91
N GLY A 743 25.45 -17.02 14.62
CA GLY A 743 24.83 -16.12 15.60
C GLY A 743 25.63 -14.83 15.81
N TYR A 744 26.96 -14.89 15.92
CA TYR A 744 27.79 -13.68 16.00
C TYR A 744 29.24 -13.97 15.56
N LYS A 745 29.96 -12.93 15.11
CA LYS A 745 31.39 -13.02 14.79
C LYS A 745 32.03 -11.66 14.93
N TYR A 746 33.19 -11.64 15.59
CA TYR A 746 34.01 -10.45 15.76
C TYR A 746 35.00 -10.32 14.60
N ASP A 747 35.01 -9.17 13.94
CA ASP A 747 36.03 -8.77 12.99
C ASP A 747 37.10 -7.90 13.70
N LYS A 748 38.35 -8.41 13.77
CA LYS A 748 39.40 -7.73 14.49
C LYS A 748 39.88 -6.45 13.80
N LYS A 749 39.74 -6.38 12.47
CA LYS A 749 40.22 -5.26 11.67
C LYS A 749 39.32 -4.03 11.86
N THR A 750 38.04 -4.18 11.59
CA THR A 750 37.07 -3.11 11.73
C THR A 750 36.57 -2.92 13.17
N LYS A 751 36.96 -3.83 14.08
CA LYS A 751 36.42 -3.89 15.46
C LYS A 751 34.90 -3.97 15.56
N THR A 752 34.24 -4.49 14.57
CA THR A 752 32.79 -4.66 14.55
C THR A 752 32.37 -6.06 14.97
N PHE A 753 31.26 -6.16 15.71
CA PHE A 753 30.76 -7.39 16.26
C PHE A 753 29.24 -7.55 16.01
N PRO A 754 28.80 -7.92 14.79
CA PRO A 754 27.39 -8.15 14.52
C PRO A 754 26.90 -9.41 15.23
N VAL A 755 25.74 -9.26 15.88
CA VAL A 755 25.00 -10.32 16.58
C VAL A 755 23.68 -10.53 15.87
N PHE A 756 23.41 -11.77 15.45
CA PHE A 756 22.21 -12.17 14.69
C PHE A 756 21.34 -13.10 15.51
N ILE A 757 20.12 -12.69 15.83
CA ILE A 757 19.18 -13.44 16.64
C ILE A 757 18.01 -13.91 15.79
N ASN A 758 17.70 -15.22 15.90
CA ASN A 758 16.45 -15.79 15.45
C ASN A 758 15.54 -15.89 16.66
N TYR A 759 14.52 -15.04 16.76
CA TYR A 759 13.74 -14.86 17.97
C TYR A 759 12.80 -16.04 18.26
N ASP A 760 12.06 -16.48 17.25
CA ASP A 760 11.12 -17.58 17.37
C ASP A 760 11.78 -18.92 17.02
N LYS A 761 11.78 -19.85 17.94
CA LYS A 761 12.25 -21.22 17.76
C LYS A 761 11.04 -22.12 17.82
N GLN A 762 10.83 -22.95 16.80
CA GLN A 762 9.62 -23.80 16.64
C GLN A 762 9.27 -24.61 17.90
N ASP A 763 7.96 -24.79 18.16
CA ASP A 763 7.34 -25.49 19.31
C ASP A 763 7.77 -26.97 19.51
N ASP A 764 8.48 -27.56 18.56
CA ASP A 764 8.96 -28.97 18.61
C ASP A 764 10.27 -29.16 19.41
N ILE A 765 10.83 -28.09 19.97
CA ILE A 765 12.04 -28.19 20.79
C ILE A 765 11.62 -28.33 22.25
N SER A 766 11.71 -29.57 22.76
CA SER A 766 11.55 -29.97 24.16
C SER A 766 12.10 -28.98 25.18
N ASP A 767 11.60 -29.00 26.40
CA ASP A 767 11.97 -28.37 27.70
C ASP A 767 13.30 -27.58 27.84
N THR A 768 14.10 -27.50 26.80
CA THR A 768 15.34 -26.69 26.70
C THR A 768 15.07 -25.19 26.47
N THR A 769 13.84 -24.79 26.27
CA THR A 769 13.39 -23.44 25.84
C THR A 769 13.36 -22.40 26.96
N LYS A 770 13.65 -22.74 28.19
CA LYS A 770 13.73 -21.79 29.32
C LYS A 770 14.87 -20.79 29.23
N TYR A 771 15.75 -20.91 28.21
CA TYR A 771 16.95 -20.10 28.04
C TYR A 771 17.01 -19.52 26.62
N GLU A 772 15.94 -18.87 26.18
CA GLU A 772 15.85 -18.26 24.85
C GLU A 772 16.21 -16.79 24.89
N ASP A 773 16.82 -16.31 23.78
CA ASP A 773 17.01 -14.90 23.54
C ASP A 773 15.63 -14.22 23.58
N HIS A 774 15.45 -13.19 24.43
CA HIS A 774 14.17 -12.52 24.58
C HIS A 774 14.29 -11.07 24.98
N PHE A 775 13.38 -10.24 24.47
CA PHE A 775 13.25 -8.86 24.93
C PHE A 775 12.53 -8.81 26.29
N THR A 776 13.13 -8.08 27.21
CA THR A 776 12.48 -7.76 28.50
C THR A 776 11.78 -6.41 28.45
N SER A 777 12.16 -5.55 27.51
CA SER A 777 11.53 -4.27 27.19
C SER A 777 12.00 -3.80 25.81
N HIS A 778 11.49 -2.69 25.32
CA HIS A 778 11.88 -2.10 24.04
C HIS A 778 13.39 -1.77 23.92
N ASN A 779 14.08 -1.60 25.04
CA ASN A 779 15.50 -1.27 25.08
C ASN A 779 16.36 -2.27 25.86
N ARG A 780 15.82 -3.44 26.24
CA ARG A 780 16.51 -4.49 26.98
C ARG A 780 16.29 -5.86 26.35
N LEU A 781 17.35 -6.62 26.23
CA LEU A 781 17.38 -7.94 25.63
C LEU A 781 18.25 -8.88 26.50
N ILE A 782 17.80 -10.09 26.74
CA ILE A 782 18.61 -11.18 27.24
C ILE A 782 18.99 -12.07 26.07
N ALA A 783 20.30 -12.29 25.87
CA ALA A 783 20.80 -13.16 24.82
C ALA A 783 21.89 -14.09 25.34
N ILE A 784 21.99 -15.27 24.72
CA ILE A 784 22.85 -16.35 25.16
C ILE A 784 24.07 -16.47 24.24
N SER A 785 25.27 -16.69 24.83
CA SER A 785 26.50 -16.97 24.10
C SER A 785 26.41 -18.27 23.29
N LYS A 786 27.35 -18.49 22.37
CA LYS A 786 27.53 -19.82 21.73
C LYS A 786 27.79 -20.90 22.79
N SER A 787 27.35 -22.10 22.47
CA SER A 787 27.58 -23.31 23.30
C SER A 787 29.08 -23.55 23.54
N GLY A 788 29.42 -23.99 24.74
CA GLY A 788 30.79 -24.23 25.17
C GLY A 788 31.57 -22.95 25.55
N ARG A 789 30.87 -21.89 25.95
CA ARG A 789 31.44 -20.63 26.43
C ARG A 789 31.28 -20.52 27.93
N SER A 790 32.32 -19.92 28.56
CA SER A 790 32.30 -19.45 29.93
C SER A 790 32.44 -17.92 29.95
N ILE A 791 32.30 -17.33 31.12
CA ILE A 791 32.51 -15.88 31.31
C ILE A 791 33.92 -15.48 30.84
N GLU A 792 34.93 -16.35 31.03
CA GLU A 792 36.33 -16.11 30.65
C GLU A 792 36.59 -16.28 29.15
N SER A 793 35.65 -16.74 28.36
CA SER A 793 35.85 -16.93 26.91
C SER A 793 36.09 -15.59 26.20
N GLU A 794 37.00 -15.57 25.22
CA GLU A 794 37.46 -14.35 24.52
C GLU A 794 36.30 -13.55 23.93
N ASP A 795 35.35 -14.23 23.31
CA ASP A 795 34.15 -13.59 22.71
C ASP A 795 33.24 -13.00 23.78
N VAL A 796 33.03 -13.67 24.91
CA VAL A 796 32.24 -13.14 26.04
C VAL A 796 32.96 -11.96 26.67
N GLN A 797 34.27 -12.05 26.89
CA GLN A 797 35.07 -10.92 27.39
C GLN A 797 35.09 -9.73 26.43
N ASN A 798 35.01 -9.97 25.11
CA ASN A 798 34.86 -8.91 24.13
C ASN A 798 33.50 -8.22 24.23
N PHE A 799 32.42 -8.94 24.51
CA PHE A 799 31.09 -8.37 24.77
C PHE A 799 31.07 -7.54 26.04
N LEU A 800 31.55 -8.09 27.14
CA LEU A 800 31.50 -7.43 28.46
C LEU A 800 32.35 -6.15 28.51
N ASN A 801 33.48 -6.15 27.81
CA ASN A 801 34.41 -5.01 27.78
C ASN A 801 34.38 -4.28 26.43
N ALA A 802 33.29 -4.39 25.66
CA ALA A 802 33.18 -3.85 24.29
C ALA A 802 33.50 -2.35 24.27
N LYS A 803 32.94 -1.58 25.18
CA LYS A 803 33.11 -0.13 25.28
C LYS A 803 34.57 0.25 25.56
N GLU A 804 35.22 -0.45 26.47
CA GLU A 804 36.65 -0.18 26.82
C GLU A 804 37.61 -0.57 25.70
N ARG A 805 37.25 -1.64 24.95
CA ARG A 805 38.07 -2.16 23.84
C ARG A 805 37.79 -1.45 22.52
N GLY A 806 36.80 -0.53 22.47
CA GLY A 806 36.35 0.14 21.26
C GLY A 806 35.75 -0.83 20.24
N ILE A 807 35.02 -1.84 20.73
CA ILE A 807 34.35 -2.84 19.93
C ILE A 807 32.89 -2.38 19.72
N ASP A 808 32.46 -2.37 18.48
CA ASP A 808 31.14 -1.94 18.06
C ASP A 808 30.20 -3.16 17.92
N VAL A 809 29.31 -3.36 18.89
CA VAL A 809 28.39 -4.49 18.92
C VAL A 809 27.05 -4.07 18.27
N GLN A 810 26.70 -4.72 17.17
CA GLN A 810 25.56 -4.39 16.32
C GLN A 810 24.50 -5.49 16.34
N LEU A 811 23.23 -5.15 16.61
CA LEU A 811 22.15 -6.10 16.76
C LEU A 811 21.31 -6.27 15.49
N PHE A 812 21.15 -7.51 15.06
CA PHE A 812 20.31 -7.92 13.94
C PHE A 812 19.33 -9.00 14.40
N VAL A 813 18.03 -8.77 14.26
CA VAL A 813 17.00 -9.69 14.76
C VAL A 813 16.03 -10.05 13.63
N ARG A 814 15.66 -11.31 13.54
CA ARG A 814 14.51 -11.75 12.75
C ARG A 814 13.64 -12.69 13.59
N LYS A 815 12.35 -12.72 13.28
CA LYS A 815 11.41 -13.57 14.00
C LYS A 815 11.68 -15.04 13.75
N ASN A 816 11.61 -15.49 12.50
CA ASN A 816 11.68 -16.90 12.14
C ASN A 816 12.92 -17.24 11.34
N LYS A 817 13.59 -18.36 11.70
CA LYS A 817 14.69 -18.93 10.92
C LYS A 817 14.22 -19.52 9.58
N ASP A 818 13.01 -20.02 9.55
CA ASP A 818 12.43 -20.76 8.42
C ASP A 818 11.62 -19.88 7.44
N ASP A 819 11.76 -18.55 7.53
CA ASP A 819 11.24 -17.69 6.48
C ASP A 819 11.98 -18.01 5.16
N LYS A 820 11.35 -18.90 4.37
CA LYS A 820 11.89 -19.39 3.10
C LYS A 820 12.12 -18.28 2.08
N ILE A 821 11.58 -17.10 2.35
CA ILE A 821 11.49 -15.97 1.42
C ILE A 821 12.44 -14.84 1.83
N SER A 822 12.66 -14.59 3.13
CA SER A 822 13.54 -13.54 3.62
C SER A 822 14.68 -14.12 4.45
N LYS A 823 15.91 -13.94 3.96
CA LYS A 823 17.14 -14.24 4.69
C LYS A 823 17.63 -13.04 5.50
N GLU A 824 16.80 -12.02 5.62
CA GLU A 824 17.16 -10.72 6.17
C GLU A 824 16.76 -10.59 7.63
N PHE A 825 17.50 -9.75 8.35
CA PHE A 825 17.30 -9.39 9.74
C PHE A 825 17.03 -7.90 9.85
N TYR A 826 16.13 -7.48 10.73
CA TYR A 826 16.00 -6.09 11.14
C TYR A 826 17.27 -5.64 11.85
N TYR A 827 17.83 -4.52 11.46
CA TYR A 827 18.90 -3.88 12.18
C TYR A 827 18.30 -3.02 13.30
N LEU A 828 18.67 -3.31 14.55
CA LEU A 828 18.14 -2.65 15.73
C LEU A 828 19.14 -1.72 16.43
N GLY A 829 20.26 -1.44 15.79
CA GLY A 829 21.26 -0.50 16.29
C GLY A 829 22.32 -1.15 17.16
N ARG A 830 23.03 -0.30 17.90
CA ARG A 830 24.09 -0.69 18.82
C ARG A 830 23.52 -1.22 20.12
N MET A 831 24.24 -2.17 20.73
CA MET A 831 23.93 -2.67 22.06
C MET A 831 25.20 -2.86 22.90
N TYR A 832 25.04 -2.83 24.19
CA TYR A 832 26.14 -3.04 25.15
C TYR A 832 25.66 -3.89 26.33
N ALA A 833 26.57 -4.73 26.84
CA ALA A 833 26.30 -5.55 28.01
C ALA A 833 26.16 -4.67 29.26
N THR A 834 25.10 -4.92 30.06
CA THR A 834 24.82 -4.16 31.28
C THR A 834 25.75 -4.56 32.46
N GLY A 835 26.42 -5.69 32.33
CA GLY A 835 27.22 -6.30 33.38
C GLY A 835 26.48 -7.42 34.13
N GLU A 836 25.18 -7.56 33.92
CA GLU A 836 24.41 -8.68 34.40
C GLU A 836 24.68 -9.91 33.53
N VAL A 837 25.40 -10.89 34.10
CA VAL A 837 25.82 -12.11 33.39
C VAL A 837 25.63 -13.32 34.27
N LYS A 838 25.26 -14.43 33.63
CA LYS A 838 25.06 -15.71 34.32
C LYS A 838 25.58 -16.85 33.47
N GLU A 839 26.54 -17.60 34.04
CA GLU A 839 27.00 -18.86 33.46
C GLU A 839 26.10 -20.01 33.86
N PHE A 840 25.75 -20.87 32.93
CA PHE A 840 24.94 -22.04 33.19
C PHE A 840 25.30 -23.19 32.25
N ILE A 841 24.90 -24.39 32.58
CA ILE A 841 25.03 -25.58 31.73
C ILE A 841 23.77 -25.71 30.90
N MET A 842 23.92 -25.78 29.59
CA MET A 842 22.80 -25.91 28.66
C MET A 842 22.06 -27.25 28.92
N PRO A 843 20.71 -27.21 29.04
CA PRO A 843 19.92 -28.43 29.21
C PRO A 843 20.21 -29.47 28.12
N ASN A 844 20.24 -30.74 28.53
CA ASN A 844 20.52 -31.91 27.65
C ASN A 844 21.92 -31.93 27.01
N THR A 845 22.86 -31.12 27.50
CA THR A 845 24.26 -31.10 27.07
C THR A 845 25.16 -30.88 28.28
N ASP A 846 26.43 -31.31 28.19
CA ASP A 846 27.47 -31.00 29.21
C ASP A 846 28.19 -29.66 28.92
N LYS A 847 27.61 -28.82 28.06
CA LYS A 847 28.25 -27.59 27.58
C LYS A 847 27.75 -26.38 28.33
N SER A 848 28.66 -25.52 28.76
CA SER A 848 28.34 -24.24 29.38
C SER A 848 27.88 -23.21 28.32
N ALA A 849 27.12 -22.24 28.75
CA ALA A 849 26.82 -21.03 28.03
C ALA A 849 26.69 -19.86 29.02
N VAL A 850 26.74 -18.65 28.49
CA VAL A 850 26.67 -17.40 29.28
C VAL A 850 25.42 -16.62 28.81
N GLU A 851 24.53 -16.37 29.72
CA GLU A 851 23.42 -15.46 29.57
C GLU A 851 23.91 -14.03 29.85
N ILE A 852 23.65 -13.09 28.97
CA ILE A 852 24.08 -11.70 29.05
C ILE A 852 22.87 -10.80 28.89
N GLU A 853 22.68 -9.86 29.83
CA GLU A 853 21.71 -8.79 29.63
C GLU A 853 22.34 -7.65 28.83
N TRP A 854 21.58 -7.21 27.82
CA TRP A 854 21.97 -6.16 26.89
C TRP A 854 21.07 -4.94 26.99
N ALA A 855 21.63 -3.77 26.94
CA ALA A 855 20.93 -2.52 26.71
C ALA A 855 21.12 -2.07 25.27
N LEU A 856 20.04 -1.68 24.62
CA LEU A 856 20.08 -1.09 23.28
C LEU A 856 20.26 0.42 23.40
N ASP A 857 21.06 0.97 22.49
CA ASP A 857 21.28 2.41 22.39
C ASP A 857 20.03 3.17 21.97
N THR A 858 19.23 2.53 21.13
CA THR A 858 17.94 3.07 20.66
C THR A 858 16.84 2.04 20.93
N PRO A 859 15.70 2.43 21.56
CA PRO A 859 14.59 1.53 21.78
C PRO A 859 14.04 0.98 20.47
N VAL A 860 13.62 -0.29 20.47
CA VAL A 860 13.01 -0.92 19.29
C VAL A 860 11.66 -0.26 18.99
N ARG A 861 11.43 0.08 17.74
CA ARG A 861 10.17 0.67 17.27
C ARG A 861 9.00 -0.28 17.51
N GLU A 862 7.86 0.27 17.93
CA GLU A 862 6.69 -0.48 18.41
C GLU A 862 6.21 -1.56 17.43
N ASP A 863 6.10 -1.25 16.14
CA ASP A 863 5.63 -2.18 15.11
C ASP A 863 6.54 -3.41 14.95
N ILE A 864 7.86 -3.19 15.05
CA ILE A 864 8.87 -4.26 14.97
C ILE A 864 8.87 -5.08 16.27
N TYR A 865 8.78 -4.41 17.41
CA TYR A 865 8.72 -5.05 18.72
C TYR A 865 7.50 -5.96 18.83
N GLU A 866 6.31 -5.44 18.52
CA GLU A 866 5.06 -6.20 18.49
C GLU A 866 5.12 -7.39 17.51
N TYR A 867 5.67 -7.19 16.32
CA TYR A 867 5.84 -8.27 15.36
C TYR A 867 6.79 -9.38 15.87
N ILE A 868 7.91 -8.99 16.45
CA ILE A 868 8.90 -9.97 16.94
C ILE A 868 8.34 -10.78 18.11
N ILE A 869 7.66 -10.13 19.06
CA ILE A 869 7.18 -10.78 20.29
C ILE A 869 5.85 -11.48 20.09
N ASN A 870 4.89 -10.81 19.48
CA ASN A 870 3.48 -11.24 19.44
C ASN A 870 3.03 -11.71 18.05
N GLY A 871 3.83 -11.56 17.01
CA GLY A 871 3.49 -11.85 15.62
C GLY A 871 3.25 -13.30 15.28
#